data_0ba0fc8322fb64332fbc7d3a3e43f014
#
_entry.id   0ba0fc8322fb64332fbc7d3a3e43f014
#
_cell.length_a   1.000
_cell.length_b   1.000
_cell.length_c   1.000
_cell.angle_alpha   90.00
_cell.angle_beta   90.00
_cell.angle_gamma   90.00
#
_symmetry.space_group_name_H-M   'P 1'
#
loop_
_entity.id
_entity.type
_entity.pdbx_description
1 polymer ?
#
loop_
_entity_poly.entity_id
_entity_poly.type
_entity_poly.pdbx_seq_one_letter_code
_entity_poly.pdbx_strand_id
1 'polypeptide(L)'
;MDDIQNDQEPSAPETGIDLEKTGVPAVPSNQDGDQQNSKLPLPFALNFSLLMASRPMSTLAKAVSLLYALLKKRPKCPYTLYVVVLALIDSAAVLFIQWGMYKEPTYADPDAIDANTKLFDSIPGQLTKFVSQMWMEQKYIWLLNFLVLGMVHLALVFVLNRFWVATAIFSIVMSVFAVANSIKVSLRNEPVIPSDLGFFSSGNGGEITSFIPKNRQSLVNGTITMLIWLTIICLALQLIDGRRCVIPCHWWRPFRNVKTIIGNCIRIIAAVLSVTLLWSFTWNLGINDSWSYNWAKSLGDNPKPWSTVADATGNGPTMNFLRLAHTKTMDKPEDYSEETMAALAKRYKKSAKITNESRANKLTDNTVIMILSESFSDPTRVPGITFTEDPMPNIRALKNTTTAGLMLSPSISGGTANIEHQALTGLSLALFDNSMQSPYQELVPHQKSPYTFNQIWNSVYGKNGSVAFHPFYKHMYLRDSDYKKFGFSKLYTLDSKPEITHQDHLGTSPYVSDAASYQNVLDALGNSDHAQFIQLVTMQNHTPYDDYYPDNQFREADVSELSDDEKWDIDSYAKGVDITDQATEDFLNQLNSTDKPITVIFYGDHLPGVYNTAAADENNAIPLHETDYFIWSNQASVSAGTKLDSQTSSYTSSNYFMALAAEHLDAKVSPYLAMLTQAQTQIPAISRLVSSNASWGDGSTVYLDAEGNHVTSKNLSKEAKQMLHDYRLVQYDMTKGKNYLSNYGFFDVQ
;
A
#
# COMPACT_ATOMS: atom_id res chain seq x y z
N MET A 1 -6.69 -46.29 -40.23
CA MET A 1 -6.42 -47.54 -39.50
C MET A 1 -6.24 -47.02 -38.10
N ASP A 2 -7.35 -46.83 -37.43
CA ASP A 2 -7.98 -47.70 -36.40
C ASP A 2 -7.20 -47.64 -35.09
N ASP A 3 -7.67 -47.30 -33.93
CA ASP A 3 -9.01 -47.43 -33.37
C ASP A 3 -9.19 -46.47 -32.14
N ILE A 4 -10.43 -46.13 -31.99
CA ILE A 4 -11.10 -45.45 -30.89
C ILE A 4 -11.12 -46.36 -29.65
N GLN A 5 -10.97 -45.82 -28.41
CA GLN A 5 -11.84 -46.25 -27.31
C GLN A 5 -11.96 -45.17 -26.20
N ASN A 6 -13.19 -44.76 -26.02
CA ASN A 6 -13.86 -44.11 -24.89
C ASN A 6 -13.67 -44.90 -23.56
N ASP A 7 -13.62 -44.20 -22.45
CA ASP A 7 -14.25 -44.70 -21.25
C ASP A 7 -14.84 -43.56 -20.41
N GLN A 8 -16.04 -43.84 -19.93
CA GLN A 8 -17.07 -43.00 -19.34
C GLN A 8 -16.92 -42.86 -17.83
N GLU A 9 -17.40 -41.73 -17.32
CA GLU A 9 -17.76 -41.51 -15.91
C GLU A 9 -18.90 -42.47 -15.45
N PRO A 10 -19.00 -42.81 -14.17
CA PRO A 10 -20.19 -43.42 -13.59
C PRO A 10 -21.10 -42.44 -12.87
N SER A 11 -22.35 -42.44 -13.31
CA SER A 11 -23.50 -41.76 -12.74
C SER A 11 -24.09 -42.46 -11.51
N ALA A 12 -24.68 -41.70 -10.60
CA ALA A 12 -25.46 -42.17 -9.44
C ALA A 12 -26.88 -42.59 -9.81
N PRO A 13 -27.56 -43.45 -9.03
CA PRO A 13 -28.85 -44.04 -9.41
C PRO A 13 -30.06 -43.25 -8.93
N GLU A 14 -31.02 -43.06 -9.85
CA GLU A 14 -32.41 -42.65 -9.58
C GLU A 14 -33.25 -43.88 -9.26
N THR A 15 -34.11 -43.78 -8.27
CA THR A 15 -35.23 -44.71 -8.05
C THR A 15 -36.55 -44.03 -8.39
N GLY A 16 -37.15 -44.47 -9.49
CA GLY A 16 -38.48 -44.13 -9.87
C GLY A 16 -39.52 -45.14 -9.29
N ILE A 17 -40.70 -44.67 -8.98
CA ILE A 17 -41.90 -45.49 -8.81
C ILE A 17 -43.05 -44.89 -9.63
N ASP A 18 -43.67 -45.78 -10.37
CA ASP A 18 -44.68 -45.58 -11.44
C ASP A 18 -46.07 -45.26 -10.92
N LEU A 19 -46.79 -44.56 -11.79
CA LEU A 19 -48.23 -44.23 -11.69
C LEU A 19 -49.06 -45.22 -12.45
N GLU A 20 -50.17 -45.71 -11.88
CA GLU A 20 -51.27 -46.28 -12.68
C GLU A 20 -52.65 -45.71 -12.32
N LYS A 21 -53.42 -45.57 -13.38
CA LYS A 21 -54.70 -44.91 -13.60
C LYS A 21 -55.90 -45.60 -12.97
N THR A 22 -56.94 -44.82 -12.73
CA THR A 22 -58.40 -45.02 -13.13
C THR A 22 -59.19 -43.95 -12.44
N GLY A 23 -60.16 -43.23 -12.97
CA GLY A 23 -61.27 -43.44 -13.86
C GLY A 23 -62.35 -42.47 -13.43
N VAL A 24 -62.84 -41.65 -14.36
CA VAL A 24 -63.98 -40.68 -14.20
C VAL A 24 -65.31 -41.42 -14.30
N PRO A 25 -66.41 -40.98 -13.65
CA PRO A 25 -67.48 -40.39 -14.45
C PRO A 25 -68.29 -39.20 -13.84
N ALA A 26 -69.05 -38.62 -14.72
CA ALA A 26 -69.62 -37.33 -14.93
C ALA A 26 -70.79 -36.87 -13.98
N VAL A 27 -70.98 -35.57 -14.09
CA VAL A 27 -71.94 -34.54 -13.69
C VAL A 27 -73.44 -35.00 -13.75
N PRO A 28 -74.33 -34.40 -12.90
CA PRO A 28 -75.18 -33.34 -13.45
C PRO A 28 -75.42 -32.09 -12.58
N SER A 29 -75.76 -31.02 -13.32
CA SER A 29 -76.10 -29.66 -12.91
C SER A 29 -77.39 -29.55 -12.07
N ASN A 30 -77.44 -28.57 -11.18
CA ASN A 30 -78.47 -27.52 -11.18
C ASN A 30 -78.25 -26.39 -10.17
N GLN A 31 -78.67 -25.28 -10.63
CA GLN A 31 -78.87 -23.91 -10.16
C GLN A 31 -79.34 -23.73 -8.71
N ASP A 32 -78.89 -22.73 -8.09
CA ASP A 32 -79.41 -21.45 -7.61
C ASP A 32 -78.84 -21.01 -6.24
N GLY A 33 -78.44 -19.80 -6.24
CA GLY A 33 -78.59 -18.71 -5.23
C GLY A 33 -78.03 -18.91 -3.84
N ASP A 34 -77.01 -18.26 -3.53
CA ASP A 34 -76.97 -17.16 -2.56
C ASP A 34 -75.50 -16.85 -2.10
N GLN A 35 -75.24 -15.59 -1.92
CA GLN A 35 -73.94 -15.04 -1.43
C GLN A 35 -73.64 -15.53 -0.02
N GLN A 36 -72.54 -16.26 0.14
CA GLN A 36 -71.78 -16.23 1.41
C GLN A 36 -70.31 -16.53 1.19
N ASN A 37 -69.47 -15.61 1.69
CA ASN A 37 -68.05 -15.70 1.82
C ASN A 37 -67.58 -17.09 2.31
N SER A 38 -66.98 -17.91 1.46
CA SER A 38 -66.23 -19.09 1.89
C SER A 38 -64.75 -18.88 1.75
N LYS A 39 -64.08 -18.69 2.89
CA LYS A 39 -62.65 -18.82 3.05
C LYS A 39 -62.24 -20.27 2.76
N LEU A 40 -61.31 -20.46 1.82
CA LEU A 40 -60.62 -21.72 1.63
C LEU A 40 -59.84 -22.10 2.91
N PRO A 41 -59.91 -23.33 3.40
CA PRO A 41 -59.11 -23.78 4.52
C PRO A 41 -57.72 -24.22 4.00
N LEU A 42 -56.68 -23.48 4.39
CA LEU A 42 -55.28 -23.94 4.33
C LEU A 42 -55.06 -25.04 5.39
N PRO A 43 -54.48 -26.21 5.06
CA PRO A 43 -54.32 -27.33 5.99
C PRO A 43 -53.19 -27.21 7.01
N PHE A 44 -52.70 -26.00 7.31
CA PHE A 44 -51.72 -25.72 8.37
C PHE A 44 -52.19 -24.61 9.32
N ALA A 45 -53.42 -24.64 9.73
CA ALA A 45 -53.84 -23.95 10.94
C ALA A 45 -53.44 -24.82 12.15
N LEU A 46 -52.12 -24.86 12.46
CA LEU A 46 -51.67 -25.14 13.81
C LEU A 46 -52.45 -24.20 14.72
N ASN A 47 -53.22 -24.81 15.65
CA ASN A 47 -54.09 -24.12 16.59
C ASN A 47 -53.26 -23.13 17.42
N PHE A 48 -53.02 -21.94 16.89
CA PHE A 48 -52.27 -20.84 17.52
C PHE A 48 -52.92 -20.44 18.86
N SER A 49 -54.23 -20.71 19.04
CA SER A 49 -54.94 -20.49 20.28
C SER A 49 -54.52 -21.44 21.41
N LEU A 50 -54.18 -22.69 21.10
CA LEU A 50 -53.69 -23.67 22.10
C LEU A 50 -52.23 -23.45 22.48
N LEU A 51 -51.41 -23.00 21.54
CA LEU A 51 -50.01 -22.62 21.80
C LEU A 51 -49.91 -21.34 22.67
N MET A 52 -50.87 -20.41 22.49
CA MET A 52 -50.94 -19.18 23.28
C MET A 52 -51.53 -19.37 24.68
N ALA A 53 -52.13 -20.52 24.97
CA ALA A 53 -52.69 -20.86 26.28
C ALA A 53 -51.67 -21.46 27.25
N SER A 54 -50.45 -21.83 26.81
CA SER A 54 -49.40 -22.28 27.71
C SER A 54 -48.83 -21.11 28.54
N ARG A 55 -48.67 -21.28 29.86
CA ARG A 55 -48.16 -20.24 30.77
C ARG A 55 -46.91 -19.52 30.28
N PRO A 56 -45.86 -20.18 29.72
CA PRO A 56 -44.69 -19.49 29.20
C PRO A 56 -44.99 -18.66 27.93
N MET A 57 -45.90 -19.09 27.07
CA MET A 57 -46.27 -18.35 25.84
C MET A 57 -47.18 -17.15 26.15
N SER A 58 -48.02 -17.22 27.17
CA SER A 58 -48.84 -16.08 27.60
C SER A 58 -48.00 -15.00 28.27
N THR A 59 -46.94 -15.36 28.98
CA THR A 59 -45.98 -14.42 29.56
C THR A 59 -45.09 -13.79 28.46
N LEU A 60 -44.66 -14.56 27.47
CA LEU A 60 -43.94 -14.05 26.31
C LEU A 60 -44.80 -13.10 25.47
N ALA A 61 -46.06 -13.47 25.21
CA ALA A 61 -47.03 -12.62 24.50
C ALA A 61 -47.35 -11.32 25.27
N LYS A 62 -47.46 -11.37 26.59
CA LYS A 62 -47.59 -10.19 27.46
C LYS A 62 -46.33 -9.34 27.44
N ALA A 63 -45.13 -9.93 27.52
CA ALA A 63 -43.87 -9.22 27.41
C ALA A 63 -43.69 -8.54 26.04
N VAL A 64 -44.01 -9.23 24.95
CA VAL A 64 -44.03 -8.69 23.58
C VAL A 64 -45.05 -7.57 23.41
N SER A 65 -46.26 -7.72 23.95
CA SER A 65 -47.29 -6.68 23.91
C SER A 65 -46.92 -5.45 24.76
N LEU A 66 -46.30 -5.65 25.92
CA LEU A 66 -45.77 -4.57 26.77
C LEU A 66 -44.62 -3.86 26.08
N LEU A 67 -43.71 -4.61 25.51
CA LEU A 67 -42.60 -4.08 24.71
C LEU A 67 -43.12 -3.29 23.50
N TYR A 68 -44.10 -3.82 22.79
CA TYR A 68 -44.76 -3.13 21.68
C TYR A 68 -45.49 -1.85 22.14
N ALA A 69 -46.15 -1.86 23.28
CA ALA A 69 -46.82 -0.70 23.86
C ALA A 69 -45.82 0.37 24.31
N LEU A 70 -44.69 -0.04 24.92
CA LEU A 70 -43.54 0.84 25.26
C LEU A 70 -42.90 1.42 23.99
N LEU A 71 -42.65 0.60 22.98
CA LEU A 71 -42.11 1.05 21.69
C LEU A 71 -43.08 1.99 20.94
N LYS A 72 -44.36 1.90 21.13
CA LYS A 72 -45.37 2.79 20.53
C LYS A 72 -45.44 4.16 21.24
N LYS A 73 -45.16 4.22 22.54
CA LYS A 73 -45.17 5.44 23.37
C LYS A 73 -43.80 6.08 23.57
N ARG A 74 -42.75 5.57 22.88
CA ARG A 74 -41.38 6.06 23.05
C ARG A 74 -41.26 7.55 22.74
N PRO A 75 -40.47 8.30 23.58
CA PRO A 75 -40.25 9.72 23.38
C PRO A 75 -39.41 9.94 22.11
N LYS A 76 -39.64 11.07 21.43
CA LYS A 76 -38.81 11.52 20.31
C LYS A 76 -37.62 12.29 20.88
N CYS A 77 -36.43 11.85 20.62
CA CYS A 77 -35.23 12.64 20.96
C CYS A 77 -35.27 14.01 20.30
N PRO A 78 -34.97 15.09 21.00
CA PRO A 78 -34.89 16.42 20.39
C PRO A 78 -33.68 16.48 19.44
N TYR A 79 -33.79 17.30 18.39
CA TYR A 79 -32.65 17.50 17.45
C TYR A 79 -31.43 18.12 18.12
N THR A 80 -31.61 18.91 19.18
CA THR A 80 -30.52 19.45 19.99
C THR A 80 -29.65 18.34 20.58
N LEU A 81 -30.27 17.23 21.04
CA LEU A 81 -29.51 16.07 21.52
C LEU A 81 -28.68 15.44 20.40
N TYR A 82 -29.22 15.33 19.18
CA TYR A 82 -28.46 14.83 18.04
C TYR A 82 -27.25 15.72 17.71
N VAL A 83 -27.43 17.04 17.74
CA VAL A 83 -26.34 18.00 17.53
C VAL A 83 -25.26 17.86 18.60
N VAL A 84 -25.65 17.76 19.87
CA VAL A 84 -24.70 17.59 20.98
C VAL A 84 -23.94 16.27 20.84
N VAL A 85 -24.65 15.15 20.57
CA VAL A 85 -24.02 13.84 20.42
C VAL A 85 -23.08 13.84 19.18
N LEU A 86 -23.50 14.41 18.08
CA LEU A 86 -22.66 14.56 16.89
C LEU A 86 -21.40 15.35 17.24
N ALA A 87 -21.51 16.51 17.87
CA ALA A 87 -20.37 17.33 18.25
C ALA A 87 -19.39 16.58 19.19
N LEU A 88 -19.90 15.82 20.15
CA LEU A 88 -19.07 15.03 21.08
C LEU A 88 -18.36 13.88 20.35
N ILE A 89 -19.07 13.13 19.52
CA ILE A 89 -18.51 12.01 18.76
C ILE A 89 -17.47 12.49 17.76
N ASP A 90 -17.77 13.57 17.02
CA ASP A 90 -16.83 14.13 16.02
C ASP A 90 -15.58 14.71 16.70
N SER A 91 -15.72 15.37 17.85
CA SER A 91 -14.58 15.85 18.64
C SER A 91 -13.70 14.68 19.14
N ALA A 92 -14.34 13.62 19.66
CA ALA A 92 -13.62 12.44 20.09
C ALA A 92 -12.91 11.75 18.92
N ALA A 93 -13.54 11.67 17.74
CA ALA A 93 -12.95 11.11 16.53
C ALA A 93 -11.71 11.90 16.07
N VAL A 94 -11.79 13.25 16.03
CA VAL A 94 -10.62 14.10 15.71
C VAL A 94 -9.45 13.79 16.64
N LEU A 95 -9.70 13.78 17.95
CA LEU A 95 -8.64 13.55 18.94
C LEU A 95 -8.08 12.13 18.86
N PHE A 96 -8.92 11.13 18.61
CA PHE A 96 -8.48 9.74 18.52
C PHE A 96 -7.66 9.48 17.25
N ILE A 97 -8.07 10.07 16.12
CA ILE A 97 -7.32 9.97 14.86
C ILE A 97 -5.98 10.69 14.98
N GLN A 98 -5.95 11.88 15.57
CA GLN A 98 -4.73 12.65 15.79
C GLN A 98 -3.77 11.96 16.77
N TRP A 99 -4.30 11.36 17.85
CA TRP A 99 -3.52 10.53 18.75
C TRP A 99 -2.80 9.40 18.02
N GLY A 100 -3.45 8.78 17.05
CA GLY A 100 -2.84 7.72 16.24
C GLY A 100 -1.67 8.19 15.38
N MET A 101 -1.42 9.50 15.26
CA MET A 101 -0.29 10.06 14.52
C MET A 101 0.95 10.25 15.38
N TYR A 102 0.80 10.31 16.70
CA TYR A 102 1.89 10.66 17.58
C TYR A 102 2.60 9.42 18.13
N LYS A 103 3.94 9.53 18.26
CA LYS A 103 4.81 8.57 18.96
C LYS A 103 5.26 9.17 20.28
N GLU A 104 5.56 8.32 21.27
CA GLU A 104 6.35 8.75 22.42
C GLU A 104 7.77 9.12 21.96
N PRO A 105 8.31 10.25 22.42
CA PRO A 105 9.65 10.66 22.03
C PRO A 105 10.70 9.71 22.62
N THR A 106 11.71 9.41 21.82
CA THR A 106 12.91 8.72 22.26
C THR A 106 14.00 9.76 22.46
N TYR A 107 14.70 9.73 23.61
CA TYR A 107 15.78 10.65 23.92
C TYR A 107 17.08 9.87 24.08
N ALA A 108 18.15 10.30 23.41
CA ALA A 108 19.49 9.70 23.55
C ALA A 108 20.00 9.75 25.02
N ASP A 109 19.72 10.84 25.75
CA ASP A 109 19.97 10.96 27.17
C ASP A 109 18.69 11.47 27.86
N PRO A 110 17.83 10.55 28.37
CA PRO A 110 16.62 10.94 29.07
C PRO A 110 16.83 11.82 30.30
N ASP A 111 17.98 11.71 30.97
CA ASP A 111 18.24 12.47 32.21
C ASP A 111 18.69 13.91 31.92
N ALA A 112 19.21 14.17 30.71
CA ALA A 112 19.55 15.52 30.28
C ALA A 112 18.35 16.38 29.88
N ILE A 113 17.17 15.79 29.66
CA ILE A 113 15.98 16.49 29.20
C ILE A 113 15.13 16.93 30.39
N ASP A 114 14.76 18.20 30.42
CA ASP A 114 13.91 18.74 31.50
C ASP A 114 12.48 18.20 31.48
N ALA A 115 11.84 18.17 32.65
CA ALA A 115 10.51 17.59 32.81
C ALA A 115 9.41 18.30 31.99
N ASN A 116 9.57 19.59 31.67
CA ASN A 116 8.59 20.33 30.86
C ASN A 116 8.70 19.92 29.40
N THR A 117 9.91 19.79 28.87
CA THR A 117 10.16 19.28 27.51
C THR A 117 9.60 17.88 27.37
N LYS A 118 9.88 16.95 28.30
CA LYS A 118 9.26 15.60 28.32
C LYS A 118 7.73 15.65 28.32
N LEU A 119 7.15 16.56 29.08
CA LEU A 119 5.68 16.71 29.13
C LEU A 119 5.12 17.25 27.80
N PHE A 120 5.76 18.23 27.19
CA PHE A 120 5.31 18.81 25.92
C PHE A 120 5.46 17.85 24.74
N ASP A 121 6.50 17.04 24.74
CA ASP A 121 6.78 16.09 23.67
C ASP A 121 6.00 14.78 23.83
N SER A 122 5.48 14.49 25.02
CA SER A 122 4.61 13.33 25.27
C SER A 122 3.35 13.36 24.37
N ILE A 123 2.75 12.23 24.10
CA ILE A 123 1.51 12.15 23.29
C ILE A 123 0.40 13.07 23.86
N PRO A 124 0.13 13.11 25.18
CA PRO A 124 -0.82 14.08 25.74
C PRO A 124 -0.40 15.54 25.53
N GLY A 125 0.89 15.85 25.61
CA GLY A 125 1.44 17.19 25.36
C GLY A 125 1.24 17.61 23.90
N GLN A 126 1.56 16.75 22.97
CA GLN A 126 1.37 16.96 21.53
C GLN A 126 -0.12 17.15 21.16
N LEU A 127 -1.03 16.34 21.75
CA LEU A 127 -2.48 16.52 21.56
C LEU A 127 -2.96 17.85 22.14
N THR A 128 -2.45 18.24 23.32
CA THR A 128 -2.77 19.53 23.93
C THR A 128 -2.31 20.67 23.04
N LYS A 129 -1.10 20.60 22.49
CA LYS A 129 -0.56 21.57 21.52
C LYS A 129 -1.46 21.65 20.30
N PHE A 130 -1.84 20.51 19.70
CA PHE A 130 -2.73 20.46 18.53
C PHE A 130 -4.07 21.21 18.76
N VAL A 131 -4.69 21.02 19.92
CA VAL A 131 -5.95 21.71 20.25
C VAL A 131 -5.71 23.18 20.60
N SER A 132 -4.63 23.48 21.36
CA SER A 132 -4.36 24.83 21.86
C SER A 132 -3.91 25.81 20.77
N GLN A 133 -3.41 25.33 19.63
CA GLN A 133 -3.05 26.18 18.47
C GLN A 133 -4.20 27.10 18.04
N MET A 134 -5.45 26.68 18.24
CA MET A 134 -6.62 27.51 17.90
C MET A 134 -6.67 28.82 18.70
N TRP A 135 -6.22 28.80 19.97
CA TRP A 135 -6.21 29.98 20.86
C TRP A 135 -4.83 30.66 20.94
N MET A 136 -3.76 29.86 20.80
CA MET A 136 -2.39 30.36 21.00
C MET A 136 -1.79 30.92 19.69
N GLU A 137 -2.10 30.30 18.54
CA GLU A 137 -1.48 30.60 17.25
C GLU A 137 -2.50 31.02 16.18
N GLN A 138 -3.78 31.11 16.54
CA GLN A 138 -4.90 31.36 15.60
C GLN A 138 -4.97 30.36 14.44
N LYS A 139 -4.48 29.15 14.62
CA LYS A 139 -4.55 28.05 13.69
C LYS A 139 -5.71 27.13 14.04
N TYR A 140 -6.75 27.14 13.24
CA TYR A 140 -8.01 26.44 13.51
C TYR A 140 -8.02 24.99 12.97
N ILE A 141 -6.88 24.28 13.01
CA ILE A 141 -6.72 22.95 12.43
C ILE A 141 -7.64 21.93 13.10
N TRP A 142 -7.76 21.96 14.43
CA TRP A 142 -8.72 21.12 15.14
C TRP A 142 -10.16 21.34 14.63
N LEU A 143 -10.57 22.61 14.50
CA LEU A 143 -11.90 22.98 13.99
C LEU A 143 -12.09 22.53 12.54
N LEU A 144 -11.07 22.65 11.70
CA LEU A 144 -11.10 22.18 10.32
C LEU A 144 -11.39 20.67 10.26
N ASN A 145 -10.62 19.86 11.00
CA ASN A 145 -10.83 18.41 11.07
C ASN A 145 -12.22 18.07 11.63
N PHE A 146 -12.68 18.80 12.66
CA PHE A 146 -14.01 18.63 13.22
C PHE A 146 -15.13 18.91 12.18
N LEU A 147 -15.02 19.98 11.42
CA LEU A 147 -15.99 20.33 10.37
C LEU A 147 -15.98 19.30 9.23
N VAL A 148 -14.80 18.83 8.83
CA VAL A 148 -14.65 17.81 7.77
C VAL A 148 -15.22 16.46 8.22
N LEU A 149 -14.90 15.99 9.42
CA LEU A 149 -15.51 14.77 9.97
C LEU A 149 -17.02 14.95 10.16
N GLY A 150 -17.47 16.12 10.59
CA GLY A 150 -18.89 16.49 10.65
C GLY A 150 -19.59 16.39 9.29
N MET A 151 -18.94 16.79 8.19
CA MET A 151 -19.48 16.59 6.83
C MET A 151 -19.65 15.09 6.51
N VAL A 152 -18.67 14.26 6.85
CA VAL A 152 -18.73 12.78 6.67
C VAL A 152 -19.87 12.19 7.51
N HIS A 153 -19.95 12.55 8.79
CA HIS A 153 -21.00 12.06 9.71
C HIS A 153 -22.39 12.49 9.25
N LEU A 154 -22.58 13.76 8.88
CA LEU A 154 -23.85 14.28 8.37
C LEU A 154 -24.25 13.64 7.04
N ALA A 155 -23.30 13.37 6.13
CA ALA A 155 -23.58 12.62 4.91
C ALA A 155 -24.14 11.23 5.23
N LEU A 156 -23.52 10.50 6.17
CA LEU A 156 -24.05 9.20 6.63
C LEU A 156 -25.44 9.34 7.26
N VAL A 157 -25.65 10.36 8.09
CA VAL A 157 -26.96 10.63 8.73
C VAL A 157 -28.05 10.86 7.68
N PHE A 158 -27.79 11.66 6.66
CA PHE A 158 -28.77 11.97 5.62
C PHE A 158 -28.98 10.83 4.64
N VAL A 159 -27.93 10.09 4.28
CA VAL A 159 -28.04 8.90 3.41
C VAL A 159 -28.82 7.80 4.08
N LEU A 160 -28.47 7.45 5.32
CA LEU A 160 -29.15 6.39 6.09
C LEU A 160 -30.47 6.85 6.67
N ASN A 161 -30.64 8.15 6.91
CA ASN A 161 -31.79 8.76 7.58
C ASN A 161 -32.10 8.18 8.97
N ARG A 162 -31.06 7.66 9.65
CA ARG A 162 -31.12 7.02 10.97
C ARG A 162 -29.93 7.47 11.80
N PHE A 163 -30.16 8.43 12.70
CA PHE A 163 -29.08 9.09 13.43
C PHE A 163 -28.16 8.10 14.17
N TRP A 164 -28.72 7.28 15.05
CA TRP A 164 -27.93 6.35 15.88
C TRP A 164 -27.19 5.28 15.07
N VAL A 165 -27.80 4.80 13.97
CA VAL A 165 -27.13 3.84 13.06
C VAL A 165 -25.97 4.52 12.33
N ALA A 166 -26.18 5.73 11.84
CA ALA A 166 -25.13 6.52 11.18
C ALA A 166 -23.96 6.80 12.14
N THR A 167 -24.28 7.19 13.39
CA THR A 167 -23.28 7.43 14.44
C THR A 167 -22.48 6.16 14.77
N ALA A 168 -23.14 4.99 14.85
CA ALA A 168 -22.43 3.72 15.06
C ALA A 168 -21.45 3.41 13.91
N ILE A 169 -21.89 3.51 12.67
CA ILE A 169 -21.06 3.27 11.47
C ILE A 169 -19.90 4.27 11.42
N PHE A 170 -20.17 5.55 11.63
CA PHE A 170 -19.14 6.59 11.68
C PHE A 170 -18.09 6.27 12.74
N SER A 171 -18.52 5.96 13.97
CA SER A 171 -17.59 5.64 15.06
C SER A 171 -16.75 4.40 14.80
N ILE A 172 -17.33 3.35 14.19
CA ILE A 172 -16.58 2.16 13.79
C ILE A 172 -15.49 2.53 12.78
N VAL A 173 -15.86 3.23 11.70
CA VAL A 173 -14.92 3.57 10.64
C VAL A 173 -13.79 4.47 11.17
N MET A 174 -14.13 5.50 11.95
CA MET A 174 -13.12 6.43 12.48
C MET A 174 -12.21 5.77 13.53
N SER A 175 -12.73 4.87 14.35
CA SER A 175 -11.90 4.14 15.31
C SER A 175 -10.97 3.13 14.64
N VAL A 176 -11.45 2.41 13.63
CA VAL A 176 -10.59 1.52 12.81
C VAL A 176 -9.49 2.35 12.14
N PHE A 177 -9.85 3.50 11.55
CA PHE A 177 -8.87 4.40 10.93
C PHE A 177 -7.83 4.89 11.94
N ALA A 178 -8.23 5.32 13.15
CA ALA A 178 -7.33 5.79 14.19
C ALA A 178 -6.33 4.70 14.65
N VAL A 179 -6.83 3.48 14.89
CA VAL A 179 -5.99 2.36 15.33
C VAL A 179 -5.06 1.90 14.22
N ALA A 180 -5.56 1.76 12.98
CA ALA A 180 -4.74 1.42 11.82
C ALA A 180 -3.63 2.48 11.61
N ASN A 181 -3.98 3.77 11.75
CA ASN A 181 -3.01 4.86 11.67
C ASN A 181 -1.93 4.74 12.76
N SER A 182 -2.32 4.49 14.03
CA SER A 182 -1.37 4.31 15.14
C SER A 182 -0.42 3.13 14.91
N ILE A 183 -0.93 2.01 14.40
CA ILE A 183 -0.11 0.83 14.10
C ILE A 183 0.86 1.16 12.94
N LYS A 184 0.37 1.72 11.84
CA LYS A 184 1.21 2.05 10.68
C LYS A 184 2.28 3.08 11.03
N VAL A 185 1.94 4.12 11.81
CA VAL A 185 2.91 5.11 12.31
C VAL A 185 3.96 4.47 13.20
N SER A 186 3.58 3.53 14.07
CA SER A 186 4.55 2.85 14.95
C SER A 186 5.52 1.94 14.17
N LEU A 187 5.07 1.31 13.09
CA LEU A 187 5.87 0.36 12.30
C LEU A 187 6.67 1.02 11.19
N ARG A 188 6.08 2.03 10.52
CA ARG A 188 6.62 2.58 9.27
C ARG A 188 6.84 4.09 9.31
N ASN A 189 6.53 4.73 10.43
CA ASN A 189 6.50 6.19 10.53
C ASN A 189 5.69 6.89 9.42
N GLU A 190 4.60 6.26 8.97
CA GLU A 190 3.72 6.76 7.92
C GLU A 190 2.26 6.75 8.34
N PRO A 191 1.45 7.76 7.95
CA PRO A 191 -0.01 7.73 8.17
C PRO A 191 -0.69 6.73 7.23
N VAL A 192 -1.93 6.38 7.55
CA VAL A 192 -2.81 5.67 6.61
C VAL A 192 -3.17 6.61 5.46
N ILE A 193 -3.02 6.12 4.23
CA ILE A 193 -3.29 6.83 2.98
C ILE A 193 -4.33 6.07 2.13
N PRO A 194 -4.99 6.71 1.14
CA PRO A 194 -6.04 6.05 0.34
C PRO A 194 -5.60 4.77 -0.37
N SER A 195 -4.36 4.68 -0.82
CA SER A 195 -3.82 3.46 -1.45
C SER A 195 -3.82 2.25 -0.50
N ASP A 196 -3.74 2.46 0.81
CA ASP A 196 -3.83 1.37 1.81
C ASP A 196 -5.20 0.66 1.78
N LEU A 197 -6.26 1.33 1.28
CA LEU A 197 -7.57 0.69 1.11
C LEU A 197 -7.53 -0.47 0.11
N GLY A 198 -6.55 -0.50 -0.79
CA GLY A 198 -6.31 -1.62 -1.69
C GLY A 198 -6.09 -2.95 -0.96
N PHE A 199 -5.48 -2.92 0.23
CA PHE A 199 -5.27 -4.12 1.06
C PHE A 199 -6.58 -4.73 1.57
N PHE A 200 -7.62 -3.93 1.78
CA PHE A 200 -8.95 -4.41 2.21
C PHE A 200 -9.76 -5.00 1.05
N SER A 201 -9.51 -4.57 -0.19
CA SER A 201 -10.24 -5.04 -1.36
C SER A 201 -9.80 -6.41 -1.84
N SER A 202 -8.63 -6.87 -1.46
CA SER A 202 -8.03 -8.15 -1.83
C SER A 202 -8.60 -9.39 -1.11
N GLY A 203 -9.51 -9.19 -0.15
CA GLY A 203 -10.24 -10.28 0.51
C GLY A 203 -9.49 -10.99 1.65
N ASN A 204 -8.28 -10.60 1.95
CA ASN A 204 -7.40 -11.29 2.91
C ASN A 204 -7.25 -10.51 4.23
N GLY A 205 -8.36 -10.19 4.89
CA GLY A 205 -8.33 -9.51 6.20
C GLY A 205 -7.50 -10.24 7.29
N GLY A 206 -7.24 -11.53 7.14
CA GLY A 206 -6.36 -12.30 8.04
C GLY A 206 -4.88 -11.92 7.94
N GLU A 207 -4.43 -11.48 6.78
CA GLU A 207 -3.03 -11.10 6.54
C GLU A 207 -2.66 -9.78 7.22
N ILE A 208 -3.59 -8.83 7.24
CA ILE A 208 -3.38 -7.54 7.93
C ILE A 208 -3.13 -7.75 9.42
N THR A 209 -3.75 -8.78 10.00
CA THR A 209 -3.57 -9.08 11.44
C THR A 209 -2.18 -9.64 11.76
N SER A 210 -1.47 -10.24 10.80
CA SER A 210 -0.09 -10.71 10.99
C SER A 210 0.92 -9.58 11.20
N PHE A 211 0.61 -8.38 10.70
CA PHE A 211 1.44 -7.19 10.87
C PHE A 211 1.19 -6.44 12.20
N ILE A 212 0.23 -6.90 13.01
CA ILE A 212 -0.04 -6.24 14.30
C ILE A 212 0.98 -6.69 15.33
N PRO A 213 1.86 -5.79 15.84
CA PRO A 213 2.84 -6.14 16.85
C PRO A 213 2.16 -6.69 18.13
N LYS A 214 2.80 -7.62 18.80
CA LYS A 214 2.28 -8.23 20.05
C LYS A 214 1.95 -7.17 21.12
N ASN A 215 2.79 -6.13 21.25
CA ASN A 215 2.59 -5.02 22.19
C ASN A 215 1.37 -4.13 21.82
N ARG A 216 0.86 -4.15 20.59
CA ARG A 216 -0.33 -3.40 20.15
C ARG A 216 -1.63 -4.22 20.20
N GLN A 217 -1.56 -5.52 20.48
CA GLN A 217 -2.73 -6.40 20.53
C GLN A 217 -3.76 -5.97 21.59
N SER A 218 -3.31 -5.45 22.74
CA SER A 218 -4.18 -4.93 23.79
C SER A 218 -4.99 -3.71 23.34
N LEU A 219 -4.39 -2.81 22.54
CA LEU A 219 -5.06 -1.66 21.94
C LEU A 219 -6.16 -2.11 21.00
N VAL A 220 -5.85 -3.06 20.10
CA VAL A 220 -6.82 -3.60 19.14
C VAL A 220 -8.00 -4.26 19.86
N ASN A 221 -7.74 -5.13 20.82
CA ASN A 221 -8.78 -5.82 21.60
C ASN A 221 -9.63 -4.84 22.42
N GLY A 222 -9.02 -3.83 23.04
CA GLY A 222 -9.71 -2.76 23.75
C GLY A 222 -10.64 -1.96 22.84
N THR A 223 -10.17 -1.60 21.66
CA THR A 223 -10.95 -0.87 20.66
C THR A 223 -12.12 -1.71 20.15
N ILE A 224 -11.93 -2.98 19.84
CA ILE A 224 -13.01 -3.90 19.43
C ILE A 224 -14.08 -3.97 20.52
N THR A 225 -13.67 -4.13 21.79
CA THR A 225 -14.60 -4.19 22.93
C THR A 225 -15.41 -2.89 23.06
N MET A 226 -14.74 -1.74 22.98
CA MET A 226 -15.39 -0.42 22.99
C MET A 226 -16.41 -0.29 21.84
N LEU A 227 -16.05 -0.69 20.62
CA LEU A 227 -16.93 -0.60 19.46
C LEU A 227 -18.14 -1.52 19.55
N ILE A 228 -18.00 -2.72 20.13
CA ILE A 228 -19.12 -3.62 20.39
C ILE A 228 -20.13 -2.93 21.32
N TRP A 229 -19.67 -2.38 22.45
CA TRP A 229 -20.55 -1.70 23.41
C TRP A 229 -21.20 -0.45 22.80
N LEU A 230 -20.42 0.38 22.11
CA LEU A 230 -20.96 1.56 21.42
C LEU A 230 -22.04 1.21 20.41
N THR A 231 -21.80 0.16 19.61
CA THR A 231 -22.78 -0.34 18.63
C THR A 231 -24.07 -0.82 19.32
N ILE A 232 -23.94 -1.60 20.41
CA ILE A 232 -25.09 -2.07 21.18
C ILE A 232 -25.89 -0.87 21.73
N ILE A 233 -25.19 0.13 22.29
CA ILE A 233 -25.82 1.36 22.82
C ILE A 233 -26.54 2.11 21.70
N CYS A 234 -25.91 2.34 20.57
CA CYS A 234 -26.51 3.03 19.42
C CYS A 234 -27.74 2.28 18.87
N LEU A 235 -27.68 0.95 18.76
CA LEU A 235 -28.81 0.14 18.35
C LEU A 235 -29.96 0.18 19.37
N ALA A 236 -29.66 0.12 20.66
CA ALA A 236 -30.65 0.28 21.73
C ALA A 236 -31.31 1.67 21.67
N LEU A 237 -30.52 2.73 21.50
CA LEU A 237 -31.01 4.09 21.32
C LEU A 237 -31.87 4.23 20.05
N GLN A 238 -31.52 3.57 18.94
CA GLN A 238 -32.33 3.54 17.71
C GLN A 238 -33.69 2.86 17.96
N LEU A 239 -33.73 1.88 18.86
CA LEU A 239 -34.96 1.22 19.24
C LEU A 239 -35.79 2.06 20.21
N ILE A 240 -35.19 2.75 21.15
CA ILE A 240 -35.85 3.56 22.18
C ILE A 240 -36.35 4.89 21.61
N ASP A 241 -35.62 5.49 20.68
CA ASP A 241 -35.96 6.76 20.06
C ASP A 241 -37.23 6.68 19.22
N GLY A 242 -38.18 7.51 19.56
CA GLY A 242 -39.43 7.66 18.79
C GLY A 242 -39.28 8.27 17.41
N ARG A 243 -38.09 8.90 17.12
CA ARG A 243 -37.72 9.38 15.79
C ARG A 243 -37.02 8.25 15.02
N ARG A 244 -37.82 7.44 14.34
CA ARG A 244 -37.24 6.38 13.49
C ARG A 244 -36.38 6.88 12.33
N CYS A 245 -36.66 8.08 11.87
CA CYS A 245 -35.97 8.76 10.79
C CYS A 245 -35.66 10.20 11.19
N VAL A 246 -34.51 10.72 10.80
CA VAL A 246 -34.11 12.12 11.03
C VAL A 246 -35.03 13.05 10.24
N ILE A 247 -35.22 12.77 8.96
CA ILE A 247 -36.18 13.46 8.10
C ILE A 247 -37.38 12.53 7.88
N PRO A 248 -38.60 12.94 8.26
CA PRO A 248 -39.77 12.12 8.07
C PRO A 248 -40.01 11.77 6.59
N CYS A 249 -39.98 10.51 6.24
CA CYS A 249 -40.15 10.02 4.88
C CYS A 249 -40.95 8.72 4.86
N HIS A 250 -41.48 8.34 3.68
CA HIS A 250 -42.26 7.13 3.50
C HIS A 250 -42.02 6.52 2.10
N TRP A 251 -41.08 5.61 1.98
CA TRP A 251 -40.65 5.03 0.70
C TRP A 251 -41.72 4.13 0.07
N TRP A 252 -42.41 3.31 0.90
CA TRP A 252 -43.44 2.35 0.42
C TRP A 252 -44.73 3.02 -0.11
N ARG A 253 -44.94 4.31 0.23
CA ARG A 253 -46.09 5.09 -0.24
C ARG A 253 -45.65 6.55 -0.47
N PRO A 254 -44.78 6.80 -1.48
CA PRO A 254 -44.08 8.09 -1.64
C PRO A 254 -45.04 9.25 -1.94
N PHE A 255 -46.17 8.95 -2.57
CA PHE A 255 -47.20 9.96 -2.98
C PHE A 255 -48.44 9.97 -2.09
N ARG A 256 -48.38 9.41 -0.88
CA ARG A 256 -49.53 9.29 0.02
C ARG A 256 -50.23 10.62 0.30
N ASN A 257 -49.46 11.69 0.51
CA ASN A 257 -49.95 13.06 0.75
C ASN A 257 -48.82 14.07 0.51
N VAL A 258 -49.13 15.34 0.40
CA VAL A 258 -48.17 16.43 0.14
C VAL A 258 -47.05 16.47 1.17
N LYS A 259 -47.33 16.25 2.46
CA LYS A 259 -46.29 16.21 3.53
C LYS A 259 -45.31 15.08 3.31
N THR A 260 -45.77 13.92 2.85
CA THR A 260 -44.89 12.77 2.52
C THR A 260 -43.99 13.07 1.31
N ILE A 261 -44.57 13.69 0.26
CA ILE A 261 -43.83 14.11 -0.93
C ILE A 261 -42.72 15.09 -0.54
N ILE A 262 -43.08 16.14 0.21
CA ILE A 262 -42.13 17.15 0.68
C ILE A 262 -41.04 16.50 1.54
N GLY A 263 -41.40 15.62 2.49
CA GLY A 263 -40.39 14.93 3.34
C GLY A 263 -39.43 14.05 2.53
N ASN A 264 -39.96 13.31 1.53
CA ASN A 264 -39.11 12.51 0.63
C ASN A 264 -38.21 13.39 -0.23
N CYS A 265 -38.69 14.50 -0.79
CA CYS A 265 -37.89 15.47 -1.54
C CYS A 265 -36.78 16.07 -0.68
N ILE A 266 -37.11 16.57 0.52
CA ILE A 266 -36.10 17.12 1.46
C ILE A 266 -35.02 16.10 1.78
N ARG A 267 -35.40 14.83 2.02
CA ARG A 267 -34.42 13.78 2.29
C ARG A 267 -33.49 13.50 1.12
N ILE A 268 -34.04 13.39 -0.10
CA ILE A 268 -33.24 13.17 -1.30
C ILE A 268 -32.27 14.36 -1.51
N ILE A 269 -32.78 15.57 -1.41
CA ILE A 269 -31.98 16.79 -1.55
C ILE A 269 -30.86 16.81 -0.49
N ALA A 270 -31.18 16.56 0.79
CA ALA A 270 -30.20 16.55 1.86
C ALA A 270 -29.12 15.47 1.65
N ALA A 271 -29.50 14.26 1.25
CA ALA A 271 -28.55 13.18 0.97
C ALA A 271 -27.66 13.51 -0.25
N VAL A 272 -28.27 13.97 -1.36
CA VAL A 272 -27.50 14.34 -2.57
C VAL A 272 -26.57 15.50 -2.28
N LEU A 273 -27.09 16.58 -1.64
CA LEU A 273 -26.29 17.76 -1.35
C LEU A 273 -25.10 17.44 -0.42
N SER A 274 -25.32 16.67 0.65
CA SER A 274 -24.24 16.29 1.58
C SER A 274 -23.17 15.43 0.93
N VAL A 275 -23.57 14.45 0.11
CA VAL A 275 -22.62 13.59 -0.64
C VAL A 275 -21.87 14.41 -1.69
N THR A 276 -22.57 15.26 -2.45
CA THR A 276 -21.93 16.11 -3.48
C THR A 276 -20.96 17.11 -2.85
N LEU A 277 -21.32 17.70 -1.71
CA LEU A 277 -20.44 18.62 -0.98
C LEU A 277 -19.16 17.89 -0.51
N LEU A 278 -19.31 16.74 0.13
CA LEU A 278 -18.18 15.92 0.58
C LEU A 278 -17.30 15.49 -0.59
N TRP A 279 -17.91 15.00 -1.67
CA TRP A 279 -17.19 14.61 -2.88
C TRP A 279 -16.45 15.79 -3.51
N SER A 280 -17.12 16.93 -3.69
CA SER A 280 -16.51 18.15 -4.23
C SER A 280 -15.39 18.68 -3.35
N PHE A 281 -15.56 18.63 -2.01
CA PHE A 281 -14.52 19.00 -1.07
C PHE A 281 -13.29 18.12 -1.24
N THR A 282 -13.45 16.80 -1.20
CA THR A 282 -12.36 15.83 -1.32
C THR A 282 -11.66 15.94 -2.68
N TRP A 283 -12.44 16.02 -3.77
CA TRP A 283 -11.88 16.09 -5.13
C TRP A 283 -10.99 17.32 -5.35
N ASN A 284 -11.36 18.44 -4.77
CA ASN A 284 -10.65 19.70 -4.98
C ASN A 284 -9.57 19.98 -3.92
N LEU A 285 -9.54 19.25 -2.80
CA LEU A 285 -8.66 19.57 -1.66
C LEU A 285 -7.16 19.53 -2.01
N GLY A 286 -6.74 18.61 -2.89
CA GLY A 286 -5.37 18.51 -3.37
C GLY A 286 -5.02 19.46 -4.55
N ILE A 287 -5.99 20.23 -5.06
CA ILE A 287 -5.79 21.13 -6.19
C ILE A 287 -5.55 22.55 -5.67
N ASN A 288 -4.38 23.10 -5.96
CA ASN A 288 -4.02 24.46 -5.57
C ASN A 288 -5.06 25.47 -6.07
N ASP A 289 -5.32 26.51 -5.26
CA ASP A 289 -6.25 27.60 -5.54
C ASP A 289 -7.72 27.20 -5.74
N SER A 290 -8.08 25.92 -5.52
CA SER A 290 -9.47 25.48 -5.52
C SER A 290 -10.25 26.02 -4.32
N TRP A 291 -11.59 25.90 -4.34
CA TRP A 291 -12.43 26.41 -3.27
C TRP A 291 -12.18 25.70 -1.93
N SER A 292 -12.00 24.35 -1.93
CA SER A 292 -11.75 23.59 -0.71
C SER A 292 -10.33 23.77 -0.18
N TYR A 293 -9.33 23.89 -1.07
CA TYR A 293 -7.96 24.25 -0.72
C TYR A 293 -7.91 25.61 -0.01
N ASN A 294 -8.51 26.64 -0.63
CA ASN A 294 -8.52 28.00 -0.07
C ASN A 294 -9.33 28.10 1.23
N TRP A 295 -10.46 27.34 1.33
CA TRP A 295 -11.23 27.27 2.56
C TRP A 295 -10.44 26.60 3.68
N ALA A 296 -9.80 25.47 3.44
CA ALA A 296 -8.94 24.79 4.41
C ALA A 296 -7.78 25.71 4.87
N LYS A 297 -7.10 26.35 3.90
CA LYS A 297 -6.02 27.31 4.16
C LYS A 297 -6.46 28.47 5.03
N SER A 298 -7.70 28.99 4.86
CA SER A 298 -8.25 30.04 5.72
C SER A 298 -8.43 29.62 7.18
N LEU A 299 -8.48 28.32 7.45
CA LEU A 299 -8.53 27.73 8.80
C LEU A 299 -7.16 27.29 9.32
N GLY A 300 -6.08 27.61 8.61
CA GLY A 300 -4.71 27.35 9.02
C GLY A 300 -4.08 26.08 8.43
N ASP A 301 -4.77 25.40 7.49
CA ASP A 301 -4.20 24.30 6.73
C ASP A 301 -2.96 24.76 5.95
N ASN A 302 -1.87 24.02 6.10
CA ASN A 302 -0.61 24.26 5.41
C ASN A 302 -0.14 22.95 4.75
N PRO A 303 -0.63 22.65 3.54
CA PRO A 303 -0.32 21.41 2.84
C PRO A 303 1.16 21.16 2.70
N LYS A 304 1.59 19.95 3.01
CA LYS A 304 2.97 19.48 2.86
C LYS A 304 3.00 18.26 1.92
N PRO A 305 2.79 18.47 0.61
CA PRO A 305 2.64 17.37 -0.35
C PRO A 305 3.89 16.50 -0.49
N TRP A 306 5.05 16.99 -0.03
CA TRP A 306 6.31 16.27 -0.03
C TRP A 306 6.48 15.30 1.13
N SER A 307 5.63 15.37 2.18
CA SER A 307 5.71 14.48 3.33
C SER A 307 4.33 14.22 3.92
N THR A 308 3.85 13.00 3.72
CA THR A 308 2.56 12.54 4.28
C THR A 308 2.56 12.59 5.81
N VAL A 309 3.71 12.30 6.44
CA VAL A 309 3.88 12.38 7.90
C VAL A 309 3.75 13.82 8.39
N ALA A 310 4.49 14.75 7.78
CA ALA A 310 4.45 16.16 8.16
C ALA A 310 3.09 16.80 7.86
N ASP A 311 2.41 16.38 6.77
CA ASP A 311 1.05 16.82 6.46
C ASP A 311 0.05 16.30 7.47
N ALA A 312 0.08 15.00 7.79
CA ALA A 312 -0.82 14.39 8.77
C ALA A 312 -0.59 14.90 10.20
N THR A 313 0.67 15.09 10.61
CA THR A 313 0.99 15.62 11.93
C THR A 313 0.53 17.07 12.08
N GLY A 314 0.76 17.91 11.08
CA GLY A 314 0.47 19.34 11.13
C GLY A 314 -0.98 19.70 10.81
N ASN A 315 -1.59 19.04 9.83
CA ASN A 315 -2.93 19.36 9.31
C ASN A 315 -4.01 18.34 9.73
N GLY A 316 -3.61 17.24 10.31
CA GLY A 316 -4.48 16.13 10.73
C GLY A 316 -4.51 14.98 9.70
N PRO A 317 -4.51 13.71 10.17
CA PRO A 317 -4.54 12.54 9.28
C PRO A 317 -5.76 12.49 8.35
N THR A 318 -6.90 13.02 8.81
CA THR A 318 -8.11 13.14 7.96
C THR A 318 -7.88 14.04 6.76
N MET A 319 -7.23 15.20 6.96
CA MET A 319 -6.93 16.14 5.88
C MET A 319 -5.93 15.57 4.90
N ASN A 320 -4.85 14.96 5.40
CA ASN A 320 -3.87 14.26 4.57
C ASN A 320 -4.53 13.13 3.74
N PHE A 321 -5.33 12.27 4.36
CA PHE A 321 -6.03 11.18 3.67
C PHE A 321 -6.95 11.69 2.55
N LEU A 322 -7.77 12.71 2.83
CA LEU A 322 -8.69 13.25 1.83
C LEU A 322 -7.97 14.01 0.70
N ARG A 323 -6.83 14.64 1.00
CA ARG A 323 -5.99 15.32 0.01
C ARG A 323 -5.40 14.33 -1.00
N LEU A 324 -4.99 13.17 -0.53
CA LEU A 324 -4.43 12.10 -1.35
C LEU A 324 -5.50 11.22 -2.04
N ALA A 325 -6.78 11.41 -1.73
CA ALA A 325 -7.85 10.62 -2.34
C ALA A 325 -8.09 10.91 -3.84
N HIS A 326 -7.52 12.00 -4.35
CA HIS A 326 -7.50 12.33 -5.77
C HIS A 326 -6.06 12.54 -6.22
N THR A 327 -5.42 11.47 -6.68
CA THR A 327 -4.02 11.49 -7.11
C THR A 327 -3.87 12.00 -8.54
N LYS A 328 -2.82 12.76 -8.73
CA LYS A 328 -2.33 13.21 -10.04
C LYS A 328 -1.09 12.42 -10.39
N THR A 329 -1.01 11.89 -11.60
CA THR A 329 0.15 11.10 -12.00
C THR A 329 1.38 11.97 -12.18
N MET A 330 1.30 12.97 -13.04
CA MET A 330 2.33 13.99 -13.28
C MET A 330 1.81 15.11 -14.18
N ASP A 331 2.51 16.24 -14.20
CA ASP A 331 2.20 17.34 -15.13
C ASP A 331 2.58 16.97 -16.56
N LYS A 332 1.74 17.43 -17.50
CA LYS A 332 2.07 17.35 -18.91
C LYS A 332 3.19 18.35 -19.21
N PRO A 333 4.37 17.89 -19.73
CA PRO A 333 5.39 18.81 -20.23
C PRO A 333 4.83 19.71 -21.34
N GLU A 334 5.20 21.00 -21.33
CA GLU A 334 4.63 22.02 -22.24
C GLU A 334 4.84 21.66 -23.73
N ASP A 335 6.00 21.11 -24.06
CA ASP A 335 6.41 20.73 -25.41
C ASP A 335 6.09 19.27 -25.78
N TYR A 336 5.30 18.55 -24.96
CA TYR A 336 4.90 17.19 -25.28
C TYR A 336 3.99 17.14 -26.52
N SER A 337 4.55 16.67 -27.63
CA SER A 337 3.89 16.45 -28.91
C SER A 337 4.47 15.22 -29.61
N GLU A 338 3.81 14.74 -30.67
CA GLU A 338 4.31 13.61 -31.45
C GLU A 338 5.65 13.95 -32.13
N GLU A 339 5.81 15.20 -32.60
CA GLU A 339 7.04 15.69 -33.23
C GLU A 339 8.20 15.71 -32.21
N THR A 340 7.95 16.18 -30.98
CA THR A 340 8.96 16.19 -29.91
C THR A 340 9.38 14.76 -29.56
N MET A 341 8.41 13.84 -29.43
CA MET A 341 8.70 12.45 -29.12
C MET A 341 9.43 11.72 -30.25
N ALA A 342 9.09 12.01 -31.51
CA ALA A 342 9.81 11.49 -32.67
C ALA A 342 11.27 11.98 -32.74
N ALA A 343 11.50 13.28 -32.42
CA ALA A 343 12.83 13.86 -32.39
C ALA A 343 13.66 13.24 -31.23
N LEU A 344 13.05 13.04 -30.06
CA LEU A 344 13.65 12.40 -28.92
C LEU A 344 14.02 10.93 -29.24
N ALA A 345 13.11 10.17 -29.81
CA ALA A 345 13.36 8.78 -30.24
C ALA A 345 14.53 8.71 -31.26
N LYS A 346 14.59 9.61 -32.23
CA LYS A 346 15.69 9.68 -33.16
C LYS A 346 17.03 9.95 -32.51
N ARG A 347 17.08 10.86 -31.52
CA ARG A 347 18.29 11.18 -30.77
C ARG A 347 18.82 9.97 -30.02
N TYR A 348 17.99 9.30 -29.24
CA TYR A 348 18.40 8.14 -28.46
C TYR A 348 18.64 6.87 -29.28
N LYS A 349 17.99 6.72 -30.45
CA LYS A 349 18.39 5.70 -31.44
C LYS A 349 19.84 5.88 -31.91
N LYS A 350 20.24 7.14 -32.15
CA LYS A 350 21.62 7.43 -32.51
C LYS A 350 22.55 7.11 -31.35
N SER A 351 22.18 7.45 -30.10
CA SER A 351 22.97 7.12 -28.91
C SER A 351 23.11 5.60 -28.73
N ALA A 352 21.99 4.87 -28.80
CA ALA A 352 22.00 3.41 -28.72
C ALA A 352 22.88 2.77 -29.79
N LYS A 353 22.80 3.26 -31.02
CA LYS A 353 23.63 2.76 -32.14
C LYS A 353 25.13 2.93 -31.82
N ILE A 354 25.55 4.12 -31.34
CA ILE A 354 26.95 4.40 -30.98
C ILE A 354 27.42 3.45 -29.87
N THR A 355 26.61 3.29 -28.82
CA THR A 355 26.90 2.37 -27.73
C THR A 355 27.00 0.92 -28.23
N ASN A 356 26.08 0.50 -29.09
CA ASN A 356 26.01 -0.88 -29.60
C ASN A 356 27.11 -1.23 -30.58
N GLU A 357 27.80 -0.24 -31.19
CA GLU A 357 28.99 -0.47 -32.03
C GLU A 357 30.17 -1.02 -31.24
N SER A 358 30.28 -0.71 -29.96
CA SER A 358 31.32 -1.20 -29.05
C SER A 358 30.93 -2.42 -28.23
N ARG A 359 29.64 -2.75 -28.11
CA ARG A 359 29.13 -3.83 -27.27
C ARG A 359 28.84 -5.10 -28.03
N ALA A 360 29.35 -6.23 -27.50
CA ALA A 360 29.25 -7.52 -28.18
C ALA A 360 28.03 -8.36 -27.76
N ASN A 361 27.62 -8.26 -26.47
CA ASN A 361 26.69 -9.16 -25.83
C ASN A 361 25.21 -8.70 -25.95
N LYS A 362 24.27 -9.58 -25.62
CA LYS A 362 22.85 -9.25 -25.43
C LYS A 362 22.47 -9.51 -23.98
N LEU A 363 21.58 -8.69 -23.44
CA LEU A 363 21.00 -8.93 -22.11
C LEU A 363 20.39 -10.33 -22.01
N THR A 364 19.75 -10.78 -23.08
CA THR A 364 19.05 -12.08 -23.16
C THR A 364 19.98 -13.29 -23.29
N ASP A 365 21.30 -13.09 -23.43
CA ASP A 365 22.28 -14.18 -23.39
C ASP A 365 22.52 -14.66 -21.93
N ASN A 366 22.12 -13.87 -20.94
CA ASN A 366 22.19 -14.20 -19.53
C ASN A 366 20.78 -14.34 -18.92
N THR A 367 20.63 -15.25 -17.95
CA THR A 367 19.55 -15.15 -16.98
C THR A 367 19.86 -14.00 -16.05
N VAL A 368 18.97 -13.03 -15.94
CA VAL A 368 19.07 -11.94 -14.97
C VAL A 368 18.14 -12.22 -13.81
N ILE A 369 18.70 -12.32 -12.62
CA ILE A 369 17.97 -12.46 -11.37
C ILE A 369 17.99 -11.11 -10.66
N MET A 370 16.85 -10.44 -10.58
CA MET A 370 16.69 -9.19 -9.86
C MET A 370 16.11 -9.49 -8.48
N ILE A 371 16.91 -9.26 -7.44
CA ILE A 371 16.55 -9.55 -6.05
C ILE A 371 16.36 -8.23 -5.32
N LEU A 372 15.12 -7.97 -4.94
CA LEU A 372 14.78 -6.98 -3.93
C LEU A 372 14.84 -7.68 -2.57
N SER A 373 15.86 -7.35 -1.78
CA SER A 373 16.00 -7.84 -0.42
C SER A 373 15.29 -6.89 0.55
N GLU A 374 14.23 -7.38 1.17
CA GLU A 374 13.37 -6.59 2.06
C GLU A 374 14.16 -6.00 3.22
N SER A 375 14.03 -4.69 3.39
CA SER A 375 14.66 -3.89 4.47
C SER A 375 16.17 -4.12 4.61
N PHE A 376 16.91 -4.43 3.53
CA PHE A 376 18.33 -4.75 3.61
C PHE A 376 19.21 -3.51 3.43
N SER A 377 20.05 -3.24 4.42
CA SER A 377 21.09 -2.20 4.38
C SER A 377 22.18 -2.52 5.39
N ASP A 378 23.35 -1.93 5.23
CA ASP A 378 24.44 -2.00 6.21
C ASP A 378 24.11 -1.16 7.46
N PRO A 379 23.81 -1.77 8.61
CA PRO A 379 23.46 -1.01 9.81
C PRO A 379 24.62 -0.19 10.36
N THR A 380 25.87 -0.56 10.04
CA THR A 380 27.06 0.18 10.51
C THR A 380 27.27 1.53 9.82
N ARG A 381 26.53 1.80 8.73
CA ARG A 381 26.53 3.10 8.05
C ARG A 381 25.60 4.13 8.68
N VAL A 382 24.67 3.68 9.53
CA VAL A 382 23.73 4.58 10.19
C VAL A 382 24.48 5.39 11.26
N PRO A 383 24.40 6.74 11.24
CA PRO A 383 25.07 7.56 12.23
C PRO A 383 24.67 7.21 13.66
N GLY A 384 25.66 7.01 14.52
CA GLY A 384 25.47 6.64 15.93
C GLY A 384 25.36 5.13 16.19
N ILE A 385 25.37 4.28 15.15
CA ILE A 385 25.35 2.82 15.30
C ILE A 385 26.76 2.26 15.21
N THR A 386 27.13 1.43 16.18
CA THR A 386 28.45 0.81 16.24
C THR A 386 28.37 -0.60 16.76
N PHE A 387 28.88 -1.55 15.98
CA PHE A 387 29.02 -2.96 16.36
C PHE A 387 30.49 -3.34 16.46
N THR A 388 30.81 -4.27 17.36
CA THR A 388 32.14 -4.90 17.46
C THR A 388 32.31 -6.08 16.49
N GLU A 389 31.21 -6.58 15.93
CA GLU A 389 31.16 -7.60 14.87
C GLU A 389 30.47 -7.04 13.62
N ASP A 390 30.94 -7.45 12.43
CA ASP A 390 30.36 -6.99 11.15
C ASP A 390 29.10 -7.78 10.82
N PRO A 391 27.92 -7.14 10.66
CA PRO A 391 26.67 -7.84 10.31
C PRO A 391 26.61 -8.34 8.85
N MET A 392 27.52 -7.92 7.95
CA MET A 392 27.47 -8.33 6.54
C MET A 392 28.84 -8.51 5.90
N PRO A 393 29.71 -9.35 6.47
CA PRO A 393 31.11 -9.47 6.03
C PRO A 393 31.24 -9.99 4.59
N ASN A 394 30.37 -10.92 4.15
CA ASN A 394 30.44 -11.56 2.84
C ASN A 394 30.04 -10.61 1.72
N ILE A 395 28.89 -9.92 1.84
CA ILE A 395 28.45 -8.91 0.87
C ILE A 395 29.44 -7.75 0.85
N ARG A 396 29.97 -7.32 1.99
CA ARG A 396 31.01 -6.28 2.07
C ARG A 396 32.27 -6.67 1.31
N ALA A 397 32.73 -7.90 1.45
CA ALA A 397 33.85 -8.45 0.70
C ALA A 397 33.54 -8.53 -0.81
N LEU A 398 32.34 -9.01 -1.17
CA LEU A 398 31.85 -9.12 -2.55
C LEU A 398 31.84 -7.75 -3.25
N LYS A 399 31.36 -6.70 -2.60
CA LYS A 399 31.31 -5.33 -3.13
C LYS A 399 32.68 -4.80 -3.53
N ASN A 400 33.78 -5.33 -2.98
CA ASN A 400 35.14 -4.97 -3.38
C ASN A 400 35.57 -5.57 -4.73
N THR A 401 34.91 -6.62 -5.19
CA THR A 401 35.28 -7.41 -6.37
C THR A 401 34.29 -7.37 -7.53
N THR A 402 33.11 -6.80 -7.32
CA THR A 402 32.07 -6.70 -8.34
C THR A 402 31.52 -5.27 -8.45
N THR A 403 30.67 -5.01 -9.43
CA THR A 403 29.93 -3.74 -9.56
C THR A 403 29.03 -3.55 -8.35
N ALA A 404 29.24 -2.50 -7.56
CA ALA A 404 28.51 -2.29 -6.33
C ALA A 404 28.54 -0.83 -5.88
N GLY A 405 27.64 -0.46 -4.98
CA GLY A 405 27.58 0.88 -4.41
C GLY A 405 26.40 1.04 -3.45
N LEU A 406 25.88 2.25 -3.39
CA LEU A 406 24.70 2.64 -2.61
C LEU A 406 23.58 3.07 -3.55
N MET A 407 22.37 2.65 -3.21
CA MET A 407 21.13 3.06 -3.89
C MET A 407 20.40 4.09 -3.02
N LEU A 408 20.07 5.26 -3.58
CA LEU A 408 19.24 6.24 -2.94
C LEU A 408 17.76 5.81 -3.06
N SER A 409 17.21 5.27 -1.99
CA SER A 409 15.82 4.81 -1.92
C SER A 409 14.86 6.00 -1.76
N PRO A 410 13.66 5.95 -2.35
CA PRO A 410 12.59 6.92 -2.08
C PRO A 410 11.91 6.72 -0.72
N SER A 411 12.20 5.63 -0.03
CA SER A 411 11.43 5.20 1.13
C SER A 411 12.32 4.83 2.33
N ILE A 412 11.72 4.87 3.50
CA ILE A 412 12.25 4.32 4.75
C ILE A 412 11.10 3.55 5.42
N SER A 413 11.36 2.39 5.97
CA SER A 413 10.39 1.54 6.71
C SER A 413 9.17 1.09 5.92
N GLY A 414 9.25 1.02 4.61
CA GLY A 414 8.14 0.56 3.76
C GLY A 414 8.13 1.20 2.38
N GLY A 415 7.08 0.90 1.59
CA GLY A 415 7.01 1.40 0.22
C GLY A 415 7.75 0.53 -0.79
N THR A 416 8.09 -0.70 -0.44
CA THR A 416 8.80 -1.70 -1.27
C THR A 416 8.36 -1.71 -2.72
N ALA A 417 7.04 -1.68 -2.97
CA ALA A 417 6.49 -1.66 -4.33
C ALA A 417 6.88 -0.43 -5.17
N ASN A 418 7.26 0.68 -4.54
CA ASN A 418 7.74 1.88 -5.24
C ASN A 418 9.13 1.65 -5.82
N ILE A 419 10.02 1.04 -5.04
CA ILE A 419 11.38 0.72 -5.45
C ILE A 419 11.35 -0.38 -6.52
N GLU A 420 10.53 -1.39 -6.31
CA GLU A 420 10.26 -2.48 -7.25
C GLU A 420 9.75 -1.94 -8.61
N HIS A 421 8.76 -1.03 -8.60
CA HIS A 421 8.25 -0.39 -9.81
C HIS A 421 9.36 0.38 -10.56
N GLN A 422 10.19 1.15 -9.85
CA GLN A 422 11.29 1.87 -10.46
C GLN A 422 12.31 0.91 -11.12
N ALA A 423 12.69 -0.15 -10.42
CA ALA A 423 13.66 -1.14 -10.91
C ALA A 423 13.14 -1.90 -12.14
N LEU A 424 11.85 -2.24 -12.18
CA LEU A 424 11.24 -2.96 -13.30
C LEU A 424 10.95 -2.08 -14.52
N THR A 425 10.62 -0.80 -14.31
CA THR A 425 10.17 0.10 -15.39
C THR A 425 11.22 1.07 -15.88
N GLY A 426 12.18 1.42 -15.04
CA GLY A 426 13.10 2.54 -15.27
C GLY A 426 12.45 3.92 -15.06
N LEU A 427 11.23 4.01 -14.52
CA LEU A 427 10.58 5.27 -14.19
C LEU A 427 10.96 5.71 -12.78
N SER A 428 11.09 7.02 -12.55
CA SER A 428 11.46 7.56 -11.25
C SER A 428 10.24 8.10 -10.49
N LEU A 429 10.11 7.71 -9.22
CA LEU A 429 9.09 8.26 -8.31
C LEU A 429 9.24 9.80 -8.14
N ALA A 430 10.47 10.30 -8.23
CA ALA A 430 10.76 11.74 -8.13
C ALA A 430 10.19 12.58 -9.27
N LEU A 431 9.83 11.97 -10.39
CA LEU A 431 9.24 12.66 -11.56
C LEU A 431 7.72 12.57 -11.61
N PHE A 432 7.10 11.80 -10.74
CA PHE A 432 5.64 11.83 -10.55
C PHE A 432 5.22 13.02 -9.69
N ASP A 433 3.93 13.34 -9.73
CA ASP A 433 3.34 14.31 -8.80
C ASP A 433 3.49 13.82 -7.35
N ASN A 434 3.65 14.74 -6.41
CA ASN A 434 3.83 14.40 -5.00
C ASN A 434 2.62 13.67 -4.38
N SER A 435 1.43 13.77 -4.99
CA SER A 435 0.25 12.99 -4.60
C SER A 435 0.32 11.52 -4.99
N MET A 436 1.20 11.12 -5.92
CA MET A 436 1.43 9.72 -6.31
C MET A 436 2.25 9.02 -5.22
N GLN A 437 1.62 8.18 -4.43
CA GLN A 437 2.25 7.47 -3.31
C GLN A 437 2.61 6.02 -3.64
N SER A 438 1.82 5.37 -4.51
CA SER A 438 2.03 3.97 -4.87
C SER A 438 1.67 3.73 -6.35
N PRO A 439 2.63 3.76 -7.28
CA PRO A 439 2.37 3.48 -8.69
C PRO A 439 1.66 2.14 -8.94
N TYR A 440 1.95 1.09 -8.18
CA TYR A 440 1.28 -0.21 -8.29
C TYR A 440 -0.22 -0.11 -8.01
N GLN A 441 -0.64 0.71 -7.07
CA GLN A 441 -2.04 0.83 -6.67
C GLN A 441 -2.78 1.95 -7.42
N GLU A 442 -2.05 2.97 -7.89
CA GLU A 442 -2.63 4.21 -8.40
C GLU A 442 -2.42 4.42 -9.91
N LEU A 443 -1.39 3.82 -10.50
CA LEU A 443 -1.05 3.98 -11.92
C LEU A 443 -1.27 2.69 -12.72
N VAL A 444 -0.59 1.60 -12.32
CA VAL A 444 -0.58 0.34 -13.09
C VAL A 444 -1.98 -0.24 -13.31
N PRO A 445 -2.94 -0.19 -12.34
CA PRO A 445 -4.31 -0.65 -12.58
C PRO A 445 -5.02 0.05 -13.74
N HIS A 446 -4.62 1.27 -14.07
CA HIS A 446 -5.20 2.09 -15.14
C HIS A 446 -4.47 1.98 -16.48
N GLN A 447 -3.29 1.35 -16.51
CA GLN A 447 -2.53 1.10 -17.73
C GLN A 447 -2.98 -0.22 -18.39
N LYS A 448 -2.97 -0.25 -19.72
CA LYS A 448 -3.31 -1.46 -20.50
C LYS A 448 -2.15 -2.45 -20.57
N SER A 449 -0.98 -1.94 -20.89
CA SER A 449 0.24 -2.70 -21.11
C SER A 449 1.44 -1.82 -20.76
N PRO A 450 1.77 -1.68 -19.47
CA PRO A 450 2.95 -0.93 -19.06
C PRO A 450 4.22 -1.63 -19.53
N TYR A 451 5.23 -0.87 -19.97
CA TYR A 451 6.53 -1.41 -20.30
C TYR A 451 7.32 -1.74 -19.05
N THR A 452 7.97 -2.91 -19.06
CA THR A 452 8.90 -3.37 -18.01
C THR A 452 10.04 -4.15 -18.64
N PHE A 453 11.21 -4.17 -18.01
CA PHE A 453 12.43 -4.73 -18.59
C PHE A 453 12.39 -6.24 -18.80
N ASN A 454 11.62 -7.01 -18.02
CA ASN A 454 11.41 -8.44 -18.27
C ASN A 454 10.84 -8.74 -19.67
N GLN A 455 10.17 -7.76 -20.30
CA GLN A 455 9.64 -7.91 -21.66
C GLN A 455 10.73 -8.03 -22.71
N ILE A 456 11.98 -7.66 -22.41
CA ILE A 456 13.14 -7.89 -23.27
C ILE A 456 13.34 -9.40 -23.44
N TRP A 457 13.30 -10.20 -22.37
CA TRP A 457 13.36 -11.68 -22.45
C TRP A 457 12.11 -12.27 -23.08
N ASN A 458 10.94 -11.73 -22.76
CA ASN A 458 9.67 -12.17 -23.37
C ASN A 458 9.65 -11.97 -24.89
N SER A 459 10.33 -10.95 -25.42
CA SER A 459 10.42 -10.71 -26.85
C SER A 459 11.21 -11.79 -27.59
N VAL A 460 12.14 -12.47 -26.92
CA VAL A 460 12.99 -13.55 -27.46
C VAL A 460 12.42 -14.94 -27.17
N TYR A 461 12.00 -15.16 -25.91
CA TYR A 461 11.62 -16.49 -25.41
C TYR A 461 10.10 -16.66 -25.22
N GLY A 462 9.32 -15.66 -25.62
CA GLY A 462 7.87 -15.68 -25.46
C GLY A 462 7.43 -15.58 -24.02
N LYS A 463 6.26 -16.14 -23.70
CA LYS A 463 5.67 -16.02 -22.36
C LYS A 463 6.53 -16.59 -21.24
N ASN A 464 7.43 -17.52 -21.54
CA ASN A 464 8.29 -18.15 -20.55
C ASN A 464 9.60 -17.39 -20.29
N GLY A 465 9.80 -16.26 -20.96
CA GLY A 465 11.00 -15.42 -20.81
C GLY A 465 11.13 -14.78 -19.42
N SER A 466 10.06 -14.71 -18.64
CA SER A 466 10.14 -14.12 -17.29
C SER A 466 9.21 -14.76 -16.27
N VAL A 467 9.68 -14.84 -15.01
CA VAL A 467 8.97 -15.40 -13.87
C VAL A 467 9.28 -14.59 -12.60
N ALA A 468 8.36 -14.61 -11.63
CA ALA A 468 8.53 -13.87 -10.39
C ALA A 468 8.20 -14.68 -9.15
N PHE A 469 8.87 -14.37 -8.04
CA PHE A 469 8.71 -14.99 -6.73
C PHE A 469 8.52 -13.93 -5.65
N HIS A 470 7.54 -14.16 -4.80
CA HIS A 470 7.33 -13.36 -3.59
C HIS A 470 6.85 -14.28 -2.48
N PRO A 471 7.70 -14.63 -1.49
CA PRO A 471 7.38 -15.55 -0.41
C PRO A 471 6.42 -14.93 0.61
N PHE A 472 5.36 -14.31 0.12
CA PHE A 472 4.24 -13.74 0.85
C PHE A 472 2.96 -13.86 0.04
N TYR A 473 1.92 -13.07 0.34
CA TYR A 473 0.63 -13.16 -0.33
C TYR A 473 0.57 -12.31 -1.61
N LYS A 474 0.02 -12.88 -2.67
CA LYS A 474 0.02 -12.30 -4.04
C LYS A 474 -0.69 -10.96 -4.17
N HIS A 475 -1.67 -10.68 -3.28
CA HIS A 475 -2.48 -9.46 -3.39
C HIS A 475 -1.82 -8.21 -2.80
N MET A 476 -0.70 -8.39 -2.07
CA MET A 476 0.04 -7.24 -1.53
C MET A 476 0.47 -6.31 -2.66
N TYR A 477 0.12 -5.02 -2.53
CA TYR A 477 0.33 -3.99 -3.56
C TYR A 477 -0.28 -4.31 -4.93
N LEU A 478 -1.29 -5.19 -5.02
CA LEU A 478 -1.93 -5.65 -6.26
C LEU A 478 -0.98 -6.43 -7.20
N ARG A 479 0.10 -7.02 -6.68
CA ARG A 479 1.10 -7.74 -7.49
C ARG A 479 0.51 -8.81 -8.40
N ASP A 480 -0.53 -9.52 -7.96
CA ASP A 480 -1.19 -10.56 -8.76
C ASP A 480 -1.81 -10.03 -10.07
N SER A 481 -2.31 -8.80 -10.07
CA SER A 481 -2.85 -8.14 -11.26
C SER A 481 -1.77 -7.43 -12.07
N ASP A 482 -0.82 -6.79 -11.40
CA ASP A 482 0.17 -5.92 -12.01
C ASP A 482 1.27 -6.72 -12.71
N TYR A 483 1.74 -7.82 -12.13
CA TYR A 483 2.71 -8.70 -12.77
C TYR A 483 2.17 -9.38 -14.05
N LYS A 484 0.86 -9.65 -14.10
CA LYS A 484 0.22 -10.08 -15.36
C LYS A 484 0.30 -9.01 -16.43
N LYS A 485 0.11 -7.73 -16.08
CA LYS A 485 0.23 -6.60 -17.00
C LYS A 485 1.68 -6.35 -17.42
N PHE A 486 2.63 -6.60 -16.53
CA PHE A 486 4.07 -6.57 -16.83
C PHE A 486 4.52 -7.71 -17.72
N GLY A 487 3.67 -8.72 -17.91
CA GLY A 487 3.94 -9.83 -18.81
C GLY A 487 4.75 -10.97 -18.19
N PHE A 488 4.86 -11.04 -16.87
CA PHE A 488 5.40 -12.23 -16.22
C PHE A 488 4.52 -13.44 -16.49
N SER A 489 5.13 -14.56 -16.84
CA SER A 489 4.41 -15.81 -17.09
C SER A 489 3.71 -16.30 -15.82
N LYS A 490 4.34 -16.10 -14.67
CA LYS A 490 3.85 -16.52 -13.37
C LYS A 490 4.44 -15.68 -12.24
N LEU A 491 3.63 -15.47 -11.22
CA LEU A 491 4.04 -14.99 -9.90
C LEU A 491 3.80 -16.12 -8.89
N TYR A 492 4.87 -16.65 -8.29
CA TYR A 492 4.83 -17.67 -7.24
C TYR A 492 4.80 -17.00 -5.87
N THR A 493 3.81 -17.38 -5.06
CA THR A 493 3.56 -16.81 -3.73
C THR A 493 3.07 -17.91 -2.77
N LEU A 494 2.85 -17.57 -1.49
CA LEU A 494 2.27 -18.50 -0.50
C LEU A 494 0.84 -18.96 -0.85
N ASP A 495 0.10 -18.19 -1.66
CA ASP A 495 -1.29 -18.45 -2.03
C ASP A 495 -1.53 -18.50 -3.55
N SER A 496 -0.47 -18.59 -4.36
CA SER A 496 -0.58 -18.82 -5.80
C SER A 496 -0.87 -20.30 -6.12
N LYS A 497 -1.13 -20.61 -7.40
CA LYS A 497 -1.32 -22.00 -7.85
C LYS A 497 -0.40 -22.29 -9.05
N PRO A 498 0.64 -23.17 -8.86
CA PRO A 498 1.09 -23.71 -7.58
C PRO A 498 1.67 -22.62 -6.66
N GLU A 499 1.71 -22.90 -5.36
CA GLU A 499 2.41 -22.12 -4.35
C GLU A 499 3.93 -22.22 -4.54
N ILE A 500 4.69 -21.37 -3.84
CA ILE A 500 6.15 -21.56 -3.71
C ILE A 500 6.43 -22.88 -2.98
N THR A 501 7.49 -23.57 -3.38
CA THR A 501 7.81 -24.91 -2.85
C THR A 501 8.50 -24.84 -1.50
N HIS A 502 9.50 -23.95 -1.37
CA HIS A 502 10.29 -23.76 -0.16
C HIS A 502 9.73 -22.61 0.66
N GLN A 503 9.25 -22.93 1.86
CA GLN A 503 8.55 -22.00 2.76
C GLN A 503 9.15 -22.04 4.19
N ASP A 504 10.41 -22.44 4.33
CA ASP A 504 11.04 -22.56 5.64
C ASP A 504 11.21 -21.22 6.33
N HIS A 505 10.92 -21.19 7.63
CA HIS A 505 11.05 -20.05 8.52
C HIS A 505 12.25 -20.23 9.45
N LEU A 506 12.78 -19.13 9.97
CA LEU A 506 13.88 -19.15 10.94
C LEU A 506 13.37 -18.84 12.34
N GLY A 507 13.73 -19.69 13.31
CA GLY A 507 13.34 -19.50 14.70
C GLY A 507 11.83 -19.33 14.87
N THR A 508 11.40 -18.19 15.41
CA THR A 508 9.99 -17.83 15.57
C THR A 508 9.51 -16.76 14.57
N SER A 509 10.30 -16.45 13.56
CA SER A 509 9.95 -15.46 12.53
C SER A 509 8.66 -15.86 11.78
N PRO A 510 7.72 -14.93 11.54
CA PRO A 510 6.55 -15.21 10.73
C PRO A 510 6.84 -15.22 9.21
N TYR A 511 8.06 -14.88 8.81
CA TYR A 511 8.44 -14.73 7.40
C TYR A 511 9.27 -15.90 6.89
N VAL A 512 9.08 -16.22 5.62
CA VAL A 512 9.90 -17.19 4.89
C VAL A 512 11.34 -16.67 4.81
N SER A 513 12.31 -17.55 5.06
CA SER A 513 13.73 -17.21 5.04
C SER A 513 14.23 -16.88 3.63
N ASP A 514 15.31 -16.08 3.56
CA ASP A 514 15.96 -15.77 2.28
C ASP A 514 16.57 -17.02 1.67
N ALA A 515 17.12 -17.93 2.46
CA ALA A 515 17.63 -19.21 1.98
C ALA A 515 16.54 -20.04 1.27
N ALA A 516 15.34 -20.15 1.85
CA ALA A 516 14.20 -20.83 1.23
C ALA A 516 13.73 -20.08 -0.04
N SER A 517 13.75 -18.75 0.00
CA SER A 517 13.39 -17.91 -1.14
C SER A 517 14.37 -18.12 -2.32
N TYR A 518 15.66 -18.20 -2.05
CA TYR A 518 16.70 -18.49 -3.05
C TYR A 518 16.57 -19.91 -3.62
N GLN A 519 16.20 -20.90 -2.80
CA GLN A 519 15.99 -22.26 -3.27
C GLN A 519 14.84 -22.34 -4.30
N ASN A 520 13.75 -21.58 -4.14
CA ASN A 520 12.70 -21.48 -5.16
C ASN A 520 13.23 -20.95 -6.50
N VAL A 521 14.16 -20.01 -6.47
CA VAL A 521 14.81 -19.47 -7.68
C VAL A 521 15.72 -20.52 -8.33
N LEU A 522 16.51 -21.26 -7.54
CA LEU A 522 17.38 -22.36 -8.03
C LEU A 522 16.57 -23.45 -8.73
N ASP A 523 15.42 -23.81 -8.17
CA ASP A 523 14.53 -24.81 -8.78
C ASP A 523 13.99 -24.31 -10.14
N ALA A 524 13.62 -23.02 -10.22
CA ALA A 524 13.18 -22.44 -11.49
C ALA A 524 14.29 -22.43 -12.55
N LEU A 525 15.53 -22.09 -12.15
CA LEU A 525 16.70 -22.16 -13.02
C LEU A 525 16.97 -23.58 -13.52
N GLY A 526 16.83 -24.59 -12.64
CA GLY A 526 16.97 -26.01 -12.99
C GLY A 526 15.98 -26.46 -14.06
N ASN A 527 14.77 -25.91 -14.02
CA ASN A 527 13.65 -26.27 -14.89
C ASN A 527 13.57 -25.48 -16.22
N SER A 528 14.47 -24.54 -16.47
CA SER A 528 14.45 -23.71 -17.70
C SER A 528 15.53 -24.13 -18.69
N ASP A 529 15.18 -24.22 -19.98
CA ASP A 529 16.10 -24.51 -21.09
C ASP A 529 16.74 -23.27 -21.73
N HIS A 530 16.33 -22.09 -21.31
CA HIS A 530 16.78 -20.80 -21.88
C HIS A 530 16.99 -19.76 -20.79
N ALA A 531 17.66 -18.66 -21.14
CA ALA A 531 17.83 -17.53 -20.25
C ALA A 531 16.48 -16.85 -19.91
N GLN A 532 16.33 -16.42 -18.68
CA GLN A 532 15.10 -15.81 -18.15
C GLN A 532 15.38 -14.51 -17.41
N PHE A 533 14.38 -13.67 -17.28
CA PHE A 533 14.35 -12.62 -16.28
C PHE A 533 13.59 -13.16 -15.05
N ILE A 534 14.24 -13.20 -13.92
CA ILE A 534 13.65 -13.68 -12.66
C ILE A 534 13.59 -12.52 -11.67
N GLN A 535 12.40 -12.17 -11.22
CA GLN A 535 12.18 -11.22 -10.13
C GLN A 535 11.99 -11.98 -8.83
N LEU A 536 12.75 -11.64 -7.79
CA LEU A 536 12.54 -12.09 -6.43
C LEU A 536 12.35 -10.90 -5.51
N VAL A 537 11.30 -10.91 -4.69
CA VAL A 537 11.08 -9.95 -3.61
C VAL A 537 11.02 -10.73 -2.31
N THR A 538 12.02 -10.62 -1.44
CA THR A 538 12.09 -11.41 -0.19
C THR A 538 11.26 -10.82 0.95
N MET A 539 11.24 -11.47 2.12
CA MET A 539 10.43 -11.03 3.27
C MET A 539 11.16 -11.19 4.62
N GLN A 540 12.32 -11.85 4.68
CA GLN A 540 12.95 -12.25 5.95
C GLN A 540 13.12 -11.09 6.93
N ASN A 541 13.59 -9.94 6.46
CA ASN A 541 13.91 -8.77 7.27
C ASN A 541 12.74 -7.77 7.40
N HIS A 542 11.51 -8.19 7.10
CA HIS A 542 10.34 -7.33 7.25
C HIS A 542 9.98 -7.12 8.72
N THR A 543 9.60 -5.88 9.06
CA THR A 543 9.06 -5.52 10.39
C THR A 543 7.86 -6.41 10.80
N PRO A 544 7.59 -6.67 12.09
CA PRO A 544 8.26 -6.12 13.29
C PRO A 544 9.56 -6.87 13.62
N TYR A 545 10.45 -6.21 14.34
CA TYR A 545 11.71 -6.78 14.81
C TYR A 545 11.52 -7.29 16.23
N ASP A 546 11.41 -8.60 16.39
CA ASP A 546 11.21 -9.29 17.68
C ASP A 546 12.35 -10.28 17.90
N ASP A 547 12.37 -10.99 19.01
CA ASP A 547 13.36 -12.03 19.31
C ASP A 547 13.09 -13.30 18.49
N TYR A 548 13.24 -13.17 17.16
CA TYR A 548 12.97 -14.27 16.23
C TYR A 548 14.09 -15.28 16.13
N TYR A 549 15.32 -14.82 16.32
CA TYR A 549 16.51 -15.62 16.05
C TYR A 549 17.18 -16.00 17.37
N PRO A 550 17.37 -17.32 17.64
CA PRO A 550 18.18 -17.76 18.77
C PRO A 550 19.64 -17.33 18.56
N ASP A 551 20.39 -17.19 19.65
CA ASP A 551 21.82 -16.92 19.63
C ASP A 551 22.23 -15.64 18.87
N ASN A 552 21.51 -14.53 19.14
CA ASN A 552 21.81 -13.24 18.54
C ASN A 552 23.04 -12.60 19.19
N GLN A 553 24.21 -12.75 18.52
CA GLN A 553 25.49 -12.20 18.98
C GLN A 553 25.49 -10.65 19.02
N PHE A 554 24.65 -9.98 18.24
CA PHE A 554 24.60 -8.53 18.18
C PHE A 554 24.05 -7.91 19.47
N ARG A 555 23.37 -8.68 20.32
CA ARG A 555 23.00 -8.25 21.69
C ARG A 555 24.21 -7.86 22.55
N GLU A 556 25.35 -8.48 22.30
CA GLU A 556 26.60 -8.19 22.99
C GLU A 556 27.55 -7.33 22.13
N ALA A 557 27.42 -7.41 20.81
CA ALA A 557 28.26 -6.69 19.86
C ALA A 557 27.85 -5.22 19.66
N ASP A 558 26.59 -4.84 19.95
CA ASP A 558 26.14 -3.45 19.85
C ASP A 558 26.67 -2.61 21.01
N VAL A 559 27.59 -1.71 20.69
CA VAL A 559 28.20 -0.74 21.61
C VAL A 559 27.69 0.69 21.38
N SER A 560 26.57 0.86 20.67
CA SER A 560 25.94 2.16 20.41
C SER A 560 25.41 2.80 21.70
N GLU A 561 25.48 4.13 21.76
CA GLU A 561 24.93 4.91 22.88
C GLU A 561 23.43 5.23 22.63
N LEU A 562 22.57 4.24 22.81
CA LEU A 562 21.14 4.32 22.53
C LEU A 562 20.30 3.77 23.73
N SER A 563 19.00 3.98 23.69
CA SER A 563 18.09 3.34 24.65
C SER A 563 18.00 1.82 24.43
N ASP A 564 17.75 1.07 25.51
CA ASP A 564 17.67 -0.39 25.45
C ASP A 564 16.60 -0.90 24.47
N ASP A 565 15.45 -0.21 24.35
CA ASP A 565 14.39 -0.58 23.42
C ASP A 565 14.82 -0.38 21.96
N GLU A 566 15.51 0.73 21.64
CA GLU A 566 16.01 1.00 20.29
C GLU A 566 17.12 0.03 19.89
N LYS A 567 18.06 -0.25 20.82
CA LYS A 567 19.10 -1.27 20.61
C LYS A 567 18.48 -2.65 20.37
N TRP A 568 17.45 -3.02 21.11
CA TRP A 568 16.78 -4.31 20.93
C TRP A 568 16.27 -4.53 19.51
N ASP A 569 15.61 -3.54 18.92
CA ASP A 569 15.12 -3.60 17.55
C ASP A 569 16.27 -3.64 16.54
N ILE A 570 17.31 -2.82 16.75
CA ILE A 570 18.50 -2.75 15.89
C ILE A 570 19.29 -4.06 15.91
N ASP A 571 19.48 -4.66 17.09
CA ASP A 571 20.18 -5.94 17.24
C ASP A 571 19.43 -7.09 16.57
N SER A 572 18.10 -7.10 16.69
CA SER A 572 17.26 -8.08 16.01
C SER A 572 17.34 -7.93 14.48
N TYR A 573 17.37 -6.70 14.00
CA TYR A 573 17.56 -6.39 12.59
C TYR A 573 18.97 -6.78 12.11
N ALA A 574 20.03 -6.43 12.86
CA ALA A 574 21.41 -6.77 12.52
C ALA A 574 21.59 -8.29 12.37
N LYS A 575 20.95 -9.08 13.24
CA LYS A 575 20.93 -10.55 13.11
C LYS A 575 20.25 -11.03 11.85
N GLY A 576 19.14 -10.40 11.47
CA GLY A 576 18.47 -10.67 10.20
C GLY A 576 19.37 -10.39 8.99
N VAL A 577 20.12 -9.28 9.02
CA VAL A 577 21.11 -8.91 7.98
C VAL A 577 22.23 -9.95 7.90
N ASP A 578 22.79 -10.39 9.03
CA ASP A 578 23.83 -11.41 9.11
C ASP A 578 23.38 -12.74 8.47
N ILE A 579 22.16 -13.16 8.74
CA ILE A 579 21.60 -14.37 8.13
C ILE A 579 21.38 -14.20 6.63
N THR A 580 20.89 -13.02 6.18
CA THR A 580 20.74 -12.71 4.75
C THR A 580 22.11 -12.69 4.05
N ASP A 581 23.15 -12.13 4.69
CA ASP A 581 24.51 -12.08 4.17
C ASP A 581 25.05 -13.50 3.88
N GLN A 582 24.92 -14.39 4.86
CA GLN A 582 25.34 -15.80 4.71
C GLN A 582 24.51 -16.54 3.65
N ALA A 583 23.19 -16.39 3.67
CA ALA A 583 22.31 -17.04 2.69
C ALA A 583 22.61 -16.56 1.26
N THR A 584 22.97 -15.27 1.10
CA THR A 584 23.34 -14.70 -0.19
C THR A 584 24.68 -15.26 -0.69
N GLU A 585 25.69 -15.38 0.16
CA GLU A 585 26.96 -16.02 -0.19
C GLU A 585 26.74 -17.46 -0.68
N ASP A 586 25.97 -18.26 0.08
CA ASP A 586 25.65 -19.65 -0.26
C ASP A 586 24.90 -19.74 -1.60
N PHE A 587 23.97 -18.84 -1.85
CA PHE A 587 23.23 -18.76 -3.11
C PHE A 587 24.15 -18.44 -4.29
N LEU A 588 25.00 -17.44 -4.18
CA LEU A 588 25.96 -17.08 -5.23
C LEU A 588 26.96 -18.21 -5.51
N ASN A 589 27.40 -18.94 -4.50
CA ASN A 589 28.25 -20.11 -4.64
C ASN A 589 27.54 -21.24 -5.42
N GLN A 590 26.25 -21.46 -5.18
CA GLN A 590 25.45 -22.42 -5.94
C GLN A 590 25.27 -21.97 -7.40
N LEU A 591 24.98 -20.70 -7.65
CA LEU A 591 24.92 -20.15 -9.00
C LEU A 591 26.26 -20.28 -9.75
N ASN A 592 27.36 -20.15 -9.05
CA ASN A 592 28.71 -20.32 -9.63
C ASN A 592 28.99 -21.77 -10.09
N SER A 593 28.26 -22.73 -9.54
CA SER A 593 28.37 -24.14 -9.89
C SER A 593 27.54 -24.54 -11.11
N THR A 594 26.81 -23.62 -11.72
CA THR A 594 25.97 -23.87 -12.91
C THR A 594 26.70 -23.47 -14.20
N ASP A 595 26.42 -24.21 -15.30
CA ASP A 595 26.96 -23.90 -16.63
C ASP A 595 26.13 -22.82 -17.36
N LYS A 596 25.08 -22.28 -16.74
CA LYS A 596 24.22 -21.24 -17.29
C LYS A 596 24.79 -19.86 -17.01
N PRO A 597 24.89 -18.96 -18.01
CA PRO A 597 25.27 -17.57 -17.75
C PRO A 597 24.20 -16.87 -16.90
N ILE A 598 24.59 -16.39 -15.70
CA ILE A 598 23.68 -15.78 -14.74
C ILE A 598 24.28 -14.46 -14.24
N THR A 599 23.44 -13.44 -14.16
CA THR A 599 23.78 -12.16 -13.55
C THR A 599 22.74 -11.83 -12.48
N VAL A 600 23.20 -11.51 -11.28
CA VAL A 600 22.37 -11.12 -10.15
C VAL A 600 22.44 -9.61 -9.95
N ILE A 601 21.31 -8.95 -9.89
CA ILE A 601 21.13 -7.59 -9.42
C ILE A 601 20.50 -7.69 -8.05
N PHE A 602 21.27 -7.47 -7.00
CA PHE A 602 20.82 -7.49 -5.60
C PHE A 602 20.75 -6.08 -5.05
N TYR A 603 19.66 -5.73 -4.38
CA TYR A 603 19.52 -4.43 -3.73
C TYR A 603 18.55 -4.51 -2.55
N GLY A 604 18.89 -3.76 -1.49
CA GLY A 604 17.92 -3.50 -0.42
C GLY A 604 16.95 -2.40 -0.87
N ASP A 605 15.70 -2.51 -0.48
CA ASP A 605 14.67 -1.53 -0.89
C ASP A 605 14.69 -0.28 -0.02
N HIS A 606 14.76 -0.41 1.29
CA HIS A 606 14.81 0.70 2.25
C HIS A 606 15.42 0.26 3.58
N LEU A 607 15.77 1.22 4.43
CA LEU A 607 16.15 0.95 5.81
C LEU A 607 14.91 0.64 6.66
N PRO A 608 15.08 -0.14 7.75
CA PRO A 608 14.02 -0.36 8.72
C PRO A 608 13.71 0.89 9.53
N GLY A 609 12.52 0.96 10.12
CA GLY A 609 12.08 2.09 10.94
C GLY A 609 12.55 2.05 12.40
N VAL A 610 13.70 1.47 12.67
CA VAL A 610 14.22 1.26 14.04
C VAL A 610 15.14 2.38 14.51
N TYR A 611 15.69 3.18 13.62
CA TYR A 611 16.70 4.19 13.89
C TYR A 611 16.11 5.54 14.34
N ASN A 612 15.39 5.55 15.46
CA ASN A 612 14.67 6.74 15.92
C ASN A 612 15.58 7.90 16.32
N THR A 613 16.71 7.59 17.00
CA THR A 613 17.70 8.60 17.43
C THR A 613 18.40 9.22 16.21
N ALA A 614 18.86 8.40 15.27
CA ALA A 614 19.47 8.90 14.04
C ALA A 614 18.50 9.73 13.19
N ALA A 615 17.21 9.31 13.12
CA ALA A 615 16.18 10.00 12.37
C ALA A 615 15.74 11.35 12.98
N ALA A 616 16.08 11.62 14.24
CA ALA A 616 15.85 12.91 14.88
C ALA A 616 16.75 14.03 14.34
N ASP A 617 17.92 13.70 13.75
CA ASP A 617 18.80 14.65 13.09
C ASP A 617 18.47 14.72 11.58
N GLU A 618 18.03 15.89 11.11
CA GLU A 618 17.70 16.15 9.69
C GLU A 618 18.90 15.91 8.74
N ASN A 619 20.14 16.04 9.23
CA ASN A 619 21.33 15.79 8.43
C ASN A 619 21.48 14.30 8.03
N ASN A 620 20.84 13.41 8.75
CA ASN A 620 20.88 11.98 8.49
C ASN A 620 19.83 11.53 7.43
N ALA A 621 19.06 12.45 6.87
CA ALA A 621 18.02 12.10 5.93
C ALA A 621 18.53 11.33 4.69
N ILE A 622 19.67 11.71 4.11
CA ILE A 622 20.26 10.98 2.99
C ILE A 622 20.83 9.64 3.43
N PRO A 623 21.72 9.53 4.44
CA PRO A 623 22.20 8.23 4.93
C PRO A 623 21.11 7.23 5.29
N LEU A 624 19.97 7.70 5.85
CA LEU A 624 18.83 6.85 6.20
C LEU A 624 17.97 6.40 5.00
N HIS A 625 18.27 6.89 3.79
CA HIS A 625 17.66 6.45 2.54
C HIS A 625 18.64 5.74 1.62
N GLU A 626 19.85 5.44 2.07
CA GLU A 626 20.86 4.72 1.29
C GLU A 626 20.87 3.24 1.64
N THR A 627 20.61 2.38 0.66
CA THR A 627 20.68 0.93 0.78
C THR A 627 21.86 0.37 -0.02
N ASP A 628 22.23 -0.86 0.26
CA ASP A 628 23.31 -1.53 -0.42
C ASP A 628 22.84 -2.22 -1.69
N TYR A 629 23.64 -2.19 -2.76
CA TYR A 629 23.40 -2.96 -3.97
C TYR A 629 24.70 -3.52 -4.55
N PHE A 630 24.56 -4.61 -5.32
CA PHE A 630 25.61 -5.11 -6.21
C PHE A 630 25.02 -5.74 -7.48
N ILE A 631 25.85 -5.81 -8.54
CA ILE A 631 25.59 -6.55 -9.77
C ILE A 631 26.75 -7.52 -9.96
N TRP A 632 26.46 -8.80 -9.92
CA TRP A 632 27.42 -9.88 -9.95
C TRP A 632 27.07 -10.88 -11.04
N SER A 633 28.09 -11.42 -11.73
CA SER A 633 27.94 -12.46 -12.74
C SER A 633 28.72 -13.71 -12.36
N ASN A 634 28.10 -14.87 -12.57
CA ASN A 634 28.73 -16.17 -12.29
C ASN A 634 29.84 -16.52 -13.31
N GLN A 635 30.62 -17.56 -13.03
CA GLN A 635 31.74 -17.99 -13.87
C GLN A 635 31.35 -18.41 -15.29
N ALA A 636 30.11 -18.83 -15.54
CA ALA A 636 29.60 -19.16 -16.85
C ALA A 636 29.27 -17.92 -17.72
N SER A 637 29.11 -16.75 -17.10
CA SER A 637 28.89 -15.50 -17.80
C SER A 637 30.19 -14.94 -18.36
N VAL A 638 30.13 -14.35 -19.56
CA VAL A 638 31.27 -13.61 -20.15
C VAL A 638 31.69 -12.38 -19.31
N SER A 639 30.82 -11.93 -18.42
CA SER A 639 31.05 -10.78 -17.54
C SER A 639 31.46 -11.19 -16.13
N ALA A 640 31.88 -12.46 -15.92
CA ALA A 640 32.42 -12.90 -14.63
C ALA A 640 33.59 -12.01 -14.19
N GLY A 641 33.54 -11.52 -12.94
CA GLY A 641 34.57 -10.64 -12.37
C GLY A 641 34.51 -9.19 -12.87
N THR A 642 33.51 -8.80 -13.62
CA THR A 642 33.32 -7.40 -14.04
C THR A 642 33.06 -6.50 -12.82
N LYS A 643 33.75 -5.38 -12.75
CA LYS A 643 33.52 -4.30 -11.80
C LYS A 643 33.56 -2.97 -12.53
N LEU A 644 32.47 -2.27 -12.59
CA LEU A 644 32.42 -0.92 -13.12
C LEU A 644 33.19 0.04 -12.22
N ASP A 645 33.67 1.15 -12.79
CA ASP A 645 34.37 2.16 -12.03
C ASP A 645 33.44 2.85 -11.00
N SER A 646 34.06 3.47 -10.00
CA SER A 646 33.37 4.13 -8.90
C SER A 646 32.55 5.34 -9.34
N GLN A 647 32.95 6.03 -10.41
CA GLN A 647 32.21 7.17 -10.96
C GLN A 647 30.83 6.71 -11.53
N THR A 648 30.79 5.47 -12.02
CA THR A 648 29.56 4.88 -12.61
C THR A 648 28.70 4.17 -11.56
N SER A 649 29.33 3.53 -10.54
CA SER A 649 28.63 2.57 -9.69
C SER A 649 28.51 2.95 -8.21
N SER A 650 29.25 3.95 -7.70
CA SER A 650 29.22 4.23 -6.26
C SER A 650 27.85 4.66 -5.74
N TYR A 651 27.12 5.45 -6.53
CA TYR A 651 25.76 5.92 -6.18
C TYR A 651 24.80 5.72 -7.35
N THR A 652 23.59 5.26 -7.04
CA THR A 652 22.55 5.06 -8.04
C THR A 652 21.15 5.21 -7.41
N SER A 653 20.13 5.07 -8.22
CA SER A 653 18.74 4.84 -7.78
C SER A 653 18.13 3.69 -8.58
N SER A 654 17.11 3.03 -8.06
CA SER A 654 16.60 1.75 -8.58
C SER A 654 16.15 1.81 -10.04
N ASN A 655 15.71 2.97 -10.52
CA ASN A 655 15.35 3.19 -11.93
C ASN A 655 16.49 3.04 -12.94
N TYR A 656 17.75 2.99 -12.47
CA TYR A 656 18.92 2.83 -13.34
C TYR A 656 19.52 1.41 -13.34
N PHE A 657 19.03 0.47 -12.52
CA PHE A 657 19.63 -0.85 -12.39
C PHE A 657 19.77 -1.62 -13.71
N MET A 658 18.77 -1.56 -14.61
CA MET A 658 18.89 -2.26 -15.90
C MET A 658 19.89 -1.58 -16.84
N ALA A 659 20.09 -0.28 -16.75
CA ALA A 659 21.14 0.43 -17.50
C ALA A 659 22.52 0.03 -16.99
N LEU A 660 22.72 -0.02 -15.65
CA LEU A 660 23.95 -0.51 -15.01
C LEU A 660 24.23 -1.98 -15.35
N ALA A 661 23.20 -2.83 -15.32
CA ALA A 661 23.34 -4.23 -15.69
C ALA A 661 23.75 -4.40 -17.17
N ALA A 662 23.19 -3.59 -18.06
CA ALA A 662 23.59 -3.60 -19.46
C ALA A 662 25.05 -3.16 -19.66
N GLU A 663 25.55 -2.25 -18.82
CA GLU A 663 26.94 -1.81 -18.83
C GLU A 663 27.86 -2.88 -18.23
N HIS A 664 27.50 -3.46 -17.09
CA HIS A 664 28.21 -4.58 -16.45
C HIS A 664 28.34 -5.79 -17.40
N LEU A 665 27.33 -6.08 -18.19
CA LEU A 665 27.28 -7.18 -19.16
C LEU A 665 27.91 -6.85 -20.50
N ASP A 666 28.40 -5.63 -20.74
CA ASP A 666 28.77 -5.13 -22.07
C ASP A 666 27.69 -5.44 -23.12
N ALA A 667 26.42 -5.30 -22.72
CA ALA A 667 25.28 -5.72 -23.52
C ALA A 667 24.73 -4.56 -24.36
N LYS A 668 24.23 -4.89 -25.57
CA LYS A 668 23.53 -3.96 -26.45
C LYS A 668 22.27 -3.43 -25.80
N VAL A 669 21.99 -2.16 -26.06
CA VAL A 669 20.92 -1.40 -25.42
C VAL A 669 19.85 -0.93 -26.41
N SER A 670 18.63 -0.81 -25.93
CA SER A 670 17.57 -0.07 -26.62
C SER A 670 17.80 1.45 -26.51
N PRO A 671 17.13 2.28 -27.32
CA PRO A 671 17.13 3.73 -27.13
C PRO A 671 16.74 4.17 -25.72
N TYR A 672 15.81 3.45 -25.07
CA TYR A 672 15.40 3.72 -23.68
C TYR A 672 16.54 3.45 -22.69
N LEU A 673 17.18 2.29 -22.76
CA LEU A 673 18.33 1.98 -21.92
C LEU A 673 19.50 2.94 -22.16
N ALA A 674 19.78 3.33 -23.41
CA ALA A 674 20.79 4.34 -23.74
C ALA A 674 20.45 5.71 -23.12
N MET A 675 19.15 6.08 -23.08
CA MET A 675 18.71 7.29 -22.36
C MET A 675 18.97 7.19 -20.86
N LEU A 676 18.61 6.03 -20.24
CA LEU A 676 18.80 5.83 -18.80
C LEU A 676 20.30 5.83 -18.43
N THR A 677 21.18 5.24 -19.24
CA THR A 677 22.63 5.31 -19.05
C THR A 677 23.12 6.76 -19.07
N GLN A 678 22.67 7.57 -20.05
CA GLN A 678 23.02 8.99 -20.10
C GLN A 678 22.43 9.78 -18.92
N ALA A 679 21.21 9.44 -18.50
CA ALA A 679 20.58 10.07 -17.34
C ALA A 679 21.39 9.81 -16.06
N GLN A 680 21.82 8.56 -15.85
CA GLN A 680 22.67 8.18 -14.73
C GLN A 680 24.04 8.87 -14.77
N THR A 681 24.67 8.95 -15.92
CA THR A 681 25.94 9.69 -16.08
C THR A 681 25.82 11.16 -15.66
N GLN A 682 24.69 11.80 -15.94
CA GLN A 682 24.47 13.22 -15.61
C GLN A 682 23.89 13.44 -14.21
N ILE A 683 23.14 12.46 -13.70
CA ILE A 683 22.47 12.48 -12.40
C ILE A 683 22.58 11.05 -11.84
N PRO A 684 23.70 10.73 -11.17
CA PRO A 684 23.97 9.37 -10.68
C PRO A 684 22.87 8.78 -9.81
N ALA A 685 22.27 9.58 -8.93
CA ALA A 685 21.06 9.17 -8.22
C ALA A 685 20.01 10.28 -8.18
N ILE A 686 18.76 9.88 -8.34
CA ILE A 686 17.59 10.75 -8.23
C ILE A 686 16.52 10.04 -7.41
N SER A 687 16.03 10.66 -6.34
CA SER A 687 14.97 10.10 -5.53
C SER A 687 14.08 11.17 -4.93
N ARG A 688 12.86 10.77 -4.56
CA ARG A 688 11.95 11.56 -3.74
C ARG A 688 11.95 10.98 -2.33
N LEU A 689 12.59 11.66 -1.39
CA LEU A 689 12.69 11.16 -0.03
C LEU A 689 11.43 11.50 0.79
N VAL A 690 10.99 10.56 1.59
CA VAL A 690 9.77 10.67 2.41
C VAL A 690 10.05 11.34 3.78
N SER A 691 11.28 11.75 4.05
CA SER A 691 11.66 12.37 5.34
C SER A 691 10.78 13.58 5.70
N SER A 692 10.32 13.60 6.95
CA SER A 692 9.42 14.63 7.49
C SER A 692 10.07 16.01 7.64
N ASN A 693 11.40 16.09 7.68
CA ASN A 693 12.14 17.25 8.16
C ASN A 693 12.95 17.95 7.08
N ALA A 694 13.01 17.40 5.86
CA ALA A 694 13.89 17.94 4.84
C ALA A 694 13.34 19.23 4.22
N SER A 695 13.92 20.35 4.54
CA SER A 695 13.76 21.63 3.85
C SER A 695 14.80 21.80 2.75
N TRP A 696 14.84 20.86 1.81
CA TRP A 696 15.77 20.94 0.67
C TRP A 696 15.20 21.79 -0.44
N GLY A 697 14.97 23.00 -0.35
CA GLY A 697 14.56 23.99 -1.36
C GLY A 697 13.75 23.54 -2.58
N ASP A 698 13.87 22.27 -2.98
CA ASP A 698 13.24 21.59 -4.11
C ASP A 698 12.11 20.61 -3.68
N GLY A 699 11.63 20.74 -2.47
CA GLY A 699 10.69 19.79 -1.89
C GLY A 699 11.44 18.51 -1.44
N SER A 700 10.88 17.34 -1.77
CA SER A 700 11.45 16.04 -1.39
C SER A 700 12.43 15.43 -2.42
N THR A 701 12.63 16.07 -3.59
CA THR A 701 13.50 15.53 -4.63
C THR A 701 14.97 15.81 -4.30
N VAL A 702 15.76 14.75 -4.26
CA VAL A 702 17.20 14.75 -4.02
C VAL A 702 17.93 14.24 -5.25
N TYR A 703 19.00 14.91 -5.61
CA TYR A 703 19.95 14.50 -6.64
C TYR A 703 21.32 14.30 -5.97
N LEU A 704 21.99 13.20 -6.28
CA LEU A 704 23.37 12.98 -5.86
C LEU A 704 24.31 13.03 -7.07
N ASP A 705 25.51 13.55 -6.84
CA ASP A 705 26.64 13.40 -7.78
C ASP A 705 27.32 12.02 -7.61
N ALA A 706 28.38 11.77 -8.37
CA ALA A 706 29.11 10.50 -8.34
C ALA A 706 29.87 10.26 -7.02
N GLU A 707 30.12 11.30 -6.26
CA GLU A 707 30.76 11.28 -4.93
C GLU A 707 29.71 11.17 -3.80
N GLY A 708 28.39 11.14 -4.12
CA GLY A 708 27.30 11.06 -3.14
C GLY A 708 26.91 12.41 -2.52
N ASN A 709 27.42 13.52 -3.04
CA ASN A 709 27.04 14.82 -2.52
C ASN A 709 25.66 15.25 -3.04
N HIS A 710 24.87 15.86 -2.16
CA HIS A 710 23.59 16.44 -2.54
C HIS A 710 23.77 17.64 -3.48
N VAL A 711 23.10 17.57 -4.63
CA VAL A 711 23.06 18.64 -5.64
C VAL A 711 21.63 19.18 -5.70
N THR A 712 21.47 20.48 -5.50
CA THR A 712 20.14 21.11 -5.67
C THR A 712 19.77 21.25 -7.15
N SER A 713 18.48 21.33 -7.50
CA SER A 713 18.02 21.48 -8.89
C SER A 713 18.59 22.73 -9.58
N LYS A 714 18.88 23.80 -8.81
CA LYS A 714 19.51 25.04 -9.31
C LYS A 714 20.94 24.80 -9.77
N ASN A 715 21.67 23.92 -9.08
CA ASN A 715 23.10 23.65 -9.29
C ASN A 715 23.34 22.53 -10.32
N LEU A 716 22.30 21.84 -10.77
CA LEU A 716 22.42 20.89 -11.87
C LEU A 716 23.02 21.56 -13.12
N SER A 717 23.89 20.84 -13.82
CA SER A 717 24.47 21.27 -15.10
C SER A 717 23.36 21.52 -16.15
N LYS A 718 23.70 22.21 -17.22
CA LYS A 718 22.77 22.42 -18.34
C LYS A 718 22.39 21.08 -18.98
N GLU A 719 23.36 20.20 -19.10
CA GLU A 719 23.21 18.85 -19.63
C GLU A 719 22.30 17.99 -18.73
N ALA A 720 22.49 18.03 -17.43
CA ALA A 720 21.65 17.35 -16.44
C ALA A 720 20.20 17.87 -16.48
N LYS A 721 20.00 19.19 -16.59
CA LYS A 721 18.65 19.79 -16.73
C LYS A 721 17.95 19.35 -18.02
N GLN A 722 18.69 19.30 -19.15
CA GLN A 722 18.13 18.79 -20.40
C GLN A 722 17.80 17.30 -20.30
N MET A 723 18.66 16.50 -19.68
CA MET A 723 18.39 15.09 -19.47
C MET A 723 17.17 14.85 -18.59
N LEU A 724 17.01 15.63 -17.52
CA LEU A 724 15.84 15.57 -16.64
C LEU A 724 14.55 15.94 -17.39
N HIS A 725 14.63 16.91 -18.31
CA HIS A 725 13.51 17.28 -19.17
C HIS A 725 13.13 16.14 -20.11
N ASP A 726 14.12 15.55 -20.80
CA ASP A 726 13.90 14.39 -21.66
C ASP A 726 13.28 13.22 -20.91
N TYR A 727 13.77 12.94 -19.70
CA TYR A 727 13.25 11.88 -18.86
C TYR A 727 11.79 12.12 -18.45
N ARG A 728 11.42 13.37 -18.11
CA ARG A 728 10.03 13.75 -17.85
C ARG A 728 9.13 13.54 -19.05
N LEU A 729 9.60 13.87 -20.26
CA LEU A 729 8.88 13.61 -21.51
C LEU A 729 8.63 12.11 -21.73
N VAL A 730 9.67 11.29 -21.55
CA VAL A 730 9.57 9.82 -21.70
C VAL A 730 8.62 9.25 -20.66
N GLN A 731 8.78 9.63 -19.39
CA GLN A 731 7.92 9.14 -18.31
C GLN A 731 6.46 9.56 -18.52
N TYR A 732 6.22 10.79 -18.96
CA TYR A 732 4.86 11.24 -19.28
C TYR A 732 4.26 10.43 -20.45
N ASP A 733 5.03 10.19 -21.52
CA ASP A 733 4.57 9.41 -22.67
C ASP A 733 4.20 7.97 -22.27
N MET A 734 5.02 7.33 -21.41
CA MET A 734 4.81 5.97 -20.92
C MET A 734 3.62 5.84 -19.95
N THR A 735 3.18 6.91 -19.30
CA THR A 735 2.20 6.84 -18.21
C THR A 735 0.87 7.50 -18.52
N LYS A 736 0.87 8.80 -18.80
CA LYS A 736 -0.33 9.62 -19.09
C LYS A 736 -0.43 10.07 -20.53
N GLY A 737 0.67 9.96 -21.27
CA GLY A 737 0.76 10.37 -22.66
C GLY A 737 0.06 9.42 -23.62
N LYS A 738 0.40 9.55 -24.87
CA LYS A 738 -0.19 8.75 -25.98
C LYS A 738 0.67 7.56 -26.39
N ASN A 739 1.74 7.29 -25.63
CA ASN A 739 2.69 6.21 -25.91
C ASN A 739 3.27 6.29 -27.33
N TYR A 740 3.60 7.49 -27.79
CA TYR A 740 4.19 7.72 -29.12
C TYR A 740 5.51 6.96 -29.31
N LEU A 741 6.34 6.86 -28.25
CA LEU A 741 7.66 6.24 -28.31
C LEU A 741 7.61 4.76 -28.74
N SER A 742 6.54 4.03 -28.40
CA SER A 742 6.38 2.63 -28.82
C SER A 742 6.31 2.49 -30.35
N ASN A 743 5.75 3.50 -31.02
CA ASN A 743 5.67 3.50 -32.49
C ASN A 743 7.03 3.69 -33.18
N TYR A 744 8.03 4.13 -32.44
CA TYR A 744 9.37 4.40 -32.96
C TYR A 744 10.40 3.33 -32.52
N GLY A 745 9.97 2.18 -31.98
CA GLY A 745 10.90 1.15 -31.48
C GLY A 745 11.88 1.65 -30.44
N PHE A 746 11.39 2.49 -29.53
CA PHE A 746 12.22 3.12 -28.49
C PHE A 746 12.67 2.12 -27.42
N PHE A 747 11.91 1.07 -27.26
CA PHE A 747 12.13 0.02 -26.26
C PHE A 747 12.83 -1.22 -26.83
N ASP A 748 13.01 -1.27 -28.15
CA ASP A 748 13.58 -2.43 -28.82
C ASP A 748 15.11 -2.35 -28.80
N VAL A 749 15.77 -3.44 -28.42
CA VAL A 749 17.24 -3.59 -28.53
C VAL A 749 17.58 -3.80 -30.03
N GLN A 750 18.43 -2.94 -30.56
CA GLN A 750 18.80 -2.92 -31.98
C GLN A 750 20.10 -3.69 -32.26
#